data_2b396861624fb0e3723371962fa7e74c
#
_entry.id   2b396861624fb0e3723371962fa7e74c
#
_cell.length_a   1.000
_cell.length_b   1.000
_cell.length_c   1.000
_cell.angle_alpha   90.00
_cell.angle_beta   90.00
_cell.angle_gamma   90.00
#
_symmetry.space_group_name_H-M   'P 1'
#
loop_
_entity.id
_entity.type
_entity.pdbx_description
1 polymer ?
#
loop_
_entity_poly.entity_id
_entity_poly.type
_entity_poly.pdbx_seq_one_letter_code
_entity_poly.pdbx_strand_id
1 'polypeptide(L)'
;NNYEVGNFDVTAHTLSQKGDLPYMKTTRFQEALDFLPNIVTIKLGTNDSKPQNWQHRATFKDDLNLLIDKFQALASHPHIYLCLPIPSNRKEWGINDSIIVNGIIPYIREVAAERSLPVIDLHTAMLPYYPQLYVDGVHPDKYGAAIIAETLYKCITGEEPHPTPGRSDQTLWYDEPAAQWEETLPLGNGRLGMMPDGGIGKEHIVLNEISMWSGSEANYLNPDASKSLPEIRRLLFEGKNKEAQELMYTSFVPKKPEKGGTYGAFQMLGDLFLEHQYGVHEKDVPADYHRWLDLSKGIAYTTFSRGNVNYVREYVVSRDKDVMLIHLKANVPGSINFKMNLSRPERGSVRKLAEGKLELYGSLDSGSSQTDVRYAAIAGITCKGRQTNQSTDEQSITVQNADEAWIVVSAKTSFLAGEIYETEADRILNDALKSNLCETVSEAILSYQALFNRAGIRLPENEAVSHLTTDQRIERFQQQDDPSLAALYYNYGRYLLISSTRPGSLPPNLQGLWANEPGTPWNGDYHTNINVQMNHWPVEQANLSELYLPLVDLVKRLVPSGEESAKAFYGPQAKGWVLHMMTNVWNYTAPGEHPSWGATNTGGAWLCAHLWEHYLFSGDRNYLADIYPIMKGASEFFYSTMVREPKHGWLVTAPTSSPENAFYLPGKDRTPISVCMGPTMDIQLVRELYTNVIEASHILHTDTAYAEALQEAIGLLPPHQISKKGYLMEWLEDYEETDIHHRHVSHLYGLHPGNQISVLKTPELAEACRKTLNRRGDEGTGWSRAWKINFWARLGDGNRAYKLFRSLLYPAYTAQNPTQHGSGTFPNLFCSHPPFQMDGNWGGTSGISEMLLQSQDGFIHLLPALPESWKDGSFYGLKVRGGATVDLVWKDGKPVQATITGGWQNNLKMKWPKGVKKVLLNDTACRTDSFIPFTVKQGECITFIFE
;
A
#
# COMPACT_ATOMS: atom_id res chain seq x y z
N ASN A 1 -19.77 -22.53 23.23
CA ASN A 1 -21.01 -22.46 22.45
C ASN A 1 -22.12 -23.25 23.15
N ASN A 2 -23.21 -22.57 23.50
CA ASN A 2 -24.36 -23.17 24.21
C ASN A 2 -25.41 -23.72 23.23
N TYR A 3 -25.11 -23.88 21.94
CA TYR A 3 -26.04 -24.35 20.92
C TYR A 3 -25.58 -25.68 20.31
N GLU A 4 -26.48 -26.64 20.21
CA GLU A 4 -26.31 -27.80 19.33
C GLU A 4 -26.78 -27.40 17.93
N VAL A 5 -25.90 -27.50 16.94
CA VAL A 5 -26.18 -27.06 15.56
C VAL A 5 -26.32 -28.25 14.62
N GLY A 6 -27.50 -28.40 14.02
CA GLY A 6 -27.74 -29.36 12.95
C GLY A 6 -27.72 -28.70 11.57
N ASN A 7 -26.94 -29.24 10.63
CA ASN A 7 -26.96 -28.84 9.24
C ASN A 7 -27.73 -29.85 8.39
N PHE A 8 -28.86 -29.44 7.79
CA PHE A 8 -29.77 -30.23 7.01
C PHE A 8 -29.89 -29.74 5.56
N ASP A 9 -28.90 -29.01 5.06
CA ASP A 9 -28.91 -28.55 3.69
C ASP A 9 -28.73 -29.69 2.70
N VAL A 10 -29.19 -29.46 1.46
CA VAL A 10 -29.01 -30.40 0.35
C VAL A 10 -28.66 -29.60 -0.91
N THR A 11 -27.54 -29.95 -1.47
CA THR A 11 -27.00 -29.27 -2.67
C THR A 11 -28.00 -29.35 -3.85
N ALA A 12 -28.11 -28.26 -4.61
CA ALA A 12 -28.93 -28.13 -5.81
C ALA A 12 -30.44 -28.13 -5.63
N HIS A 13 -30.96 -28.23 -4.40
CA HIS A 13 -32.41 -28.36 -4.14
C HIS A 13 -33.13 -26.99 -4.15
N THR A 14 -34.42 -27.05 -4.50
CA THR A 14 -35.35 -25.91 -4.62
C THR A 14 -36.30 -25.84 -3.44
N LEU A 15 -36.77 -24.62 -3.12
CA LEU A 15 -37.92 -24.40 -2.26
C LEU A 15 -39.20 -24.91 -2.93
N SER A 16 -39.35 -24.55 -4.22
CA SER A 16 -40.52 -24.89 -5.02
C SER A 16 -40.75 -26.39 -5.10
N GLN A 17 -41.96 -26.85 -4.73
CA GLN A 17 -42.37 -28.24 -4.82
C GLN A 17 -42.52 -28.71 -6.28
N LYS A 18 -42.57 -27.78 -7.24
CA LYS A 18 -42.62 -28.03 -8.70
C LYS A 18 -41.24 -27.88 -9.36
N GLY A 19 -40.23 -27.54 -8.59
CA GLY A 19 -38.85 -27.45 -9.09
C GLY A 19 -38.26 -28.80 -9.46
N ASP A 20 -37.12 -28.80 -10.07
CA ASP A 20 -36.39 -30.01 -10.51
C ASP A 20 -36.01 -30.95 -9.34
N LEU A 21 -35.62 -30.39 -8.20
CA LEU A 21 -35.20 -31.11 -6.99
C LEU A 21 -35.84 -30.47 -5.72
N PRO A 22 -37.09 -30.74 -5.36
CA PRO A 22 -37.75 -30.14 -4.21
C PRO A 22 -37.12 -30.58 -2.86
N TYR A 23 -36.72 -29.66 -2.00
CA TYR A 23 -36.12 -29.90 -0.69
C TYR A 23 -37.03 -30.69 0.24
N MET A 24 -38.32 -30.37 0.30
CA MET A 24 -39.28 -31.04 1.19
C MET A 24 -39.56 -32.53 0.82
N LYS A 25 -39.01 -33.02 -0.29
CA LYS A 25 -39.06 -34.42 -0.69
C LYS A 25 -37.84 -35.23 -0.29
N THR A 26 -36.87 -34.62 0.39
CA THR A 26 -35.62 -35.28 0.78
C THR A 26 -35.70 -35.91 2.16
N THR A 27 -34.86 -36.91 2.42
CA THR A 27 -34.71 -37.52 3.76
C THR A 27 -34.12 -36.49 4.75
N ARG A 28 -33.24 -35.59 4.29
CA ARG A 28 -32.68 -34.50 5.10
C ARG A 28 -33.74 -33.56 5.67
N PHE A 29 -34.79 -33.28 4.92
CA PHE A 29 -35.92 -32.52 5.46
C PHE A 29 -36.62 -33.25 6.62
N GLN A 30 -36.81 -34.57 6.50
CA GLN A 30 -37.38 -35.36 7.59
C GLN A 30 -36.45 -35.37 8.81
N GLU A 31 -35.16 -35.57 8.62
CA GLU A 31 -34.15 -35.46 9.69
C GLU A 31 -34.20 -34.09 10.39
N ALA A 32 -34.40 -33.00 9.63
CA ALA A 32 -34.54 -31.65 10.19
C ALA A 32 -35.77 -31.50 11.09
N LEU A 33 -36.88 -32.17 10.74
CA LEU A 33 -38.08 -32.19 11.59
C LEU A 33 -37.86 -33.07 12.83
N ASP A 34 -37.22 -34.23 12.68
CA ASP A 34 -36.96 -35.17 13.75
C ASP A 34 -35.93 -34.63 14.78
N PHE A 35 -35.08 -33.66 14.39
CA PHE A 35 -34.17 -32.96 15.26
C PHE A 35 -34.87 -32.12 16.32
N LEU A 36 -36.13 -31.75 16.11
CA LEU A 36 -36.96 -30.94 17.03
C LEU A 36 -36.24 -29.61 17.40
N PRO A 37 -35.82 -28.80 16.44
CA PRO A 37 -35.06 -27.61 16.72
C PRO A 37 -35.82 -26.57 17.54
N ASN A 38 -35.11 -25.78 18.36
CA ASN A 38 -35.68 -24.60 19.04
C ASN A 38 -35.55 -23.34 18.18
N ILE A 39 -34.58 -23.34 17.26
CA ILE A 39 -34.33 -22.25 16.29
C ILE A 39 -34.15 -22.86 14.91
N VAL A 40 -34.82 -22.30 13.90
CA VAL A 40 -34.71 -22.71 12.48
C VAL A 40 -34.30 -21.53 11.63
N THR A 41 -33.26 -21.67 10.83
CA THR A 41 -32.90 -20.73 9.77
C THR A 41 -33.20 -21.36 8.40
N ILE A 42 -34.02 -20.69 7.58
CA ILE A 42 -34.43 -21.18 6.25
C ILE A 42 -33.70 -20.35 5.20
N LYS A 43 -32.71 -20.95 4.49
CA LYS A 43 -31.95 -20.33 3.38
C LYS A 43 -32.16 -21.14 2.10
N LEU A 44 -33.30 -20.93 1.42
CA LEU A 44 -33.64 -21.55 0.13
C LEU A 44 -33.98 -20.46 -0.91
N GLY A 45 -33.99 -20.82 -2.18
CA GLY A 45 -34.34 -19.92 -3.28
C GLY A 45 -33.28 -19.78 -4.36
N THR A 46 -31.99 -19.98 -4.05
CA THR A 46 -30.89 -19.83 -5.04
C THR A 46 -31.14 -20.73 -6.27
N ASN A 47 -31.49 -21.98 -6.10
CA ASN A 47 -31.77 -22.91 -7.18
C ASN A 47 -33.12 -22.68 -7.86
N ASP A 48 -34.03 -22.00 -7.20
CA ASP A 48 -35.30 -21.55 -7.76
C ASP A 48 -35.10 -20.45 -8.83
N SER A 49 -33.95 -19.77 -8.84
CA SER A 49 -33.62 -18.76 -9.86
C SER A 49 -33.35 -19.34 -11.25
N LYS A 50 -33.09 -20.66 -11.38
CA LYS A 50 -32.89 -21.33 -12.66
C LYS A 50 -34.14 -21.20 -13.53
N PRO A 51 -34.04 -20.99 -14.86
CA PRO A 51 -35.18 -20.78 -15.75
C PRO A 51 -36.26 -21.89 -15.65
N GLN A 52 -35.84 -23.14 -15.58
CA GLN A 52 -36.77 -24.30 -15.45
C GLN A 52 -37.49 -24.35 -14.12
N ASN A 53 -37.00 -23.71 -13.08
CA ASN A 53 -37.60 -23.64 -11.76
C ASN A 53 -38.41 -22.35 -11.60
N TRP A 54 -37.90 -21.21 -12.09
CA TRP A 54 -38.55 -19.92 -11.98
C TRP A 54 -39.85 -19.80 -12.78
N GLN A 55 -40.06 -20.61 -13.78
CA GLN A 55 -41.39 -20.74 -14.45
C GLN A 55 -42.52 -21.10 -13.48
N HIS A 56 -42.20 -21.69 -12.33
CA HIS A 56 -43.15 -22.06 -11.28
C HIS A 56 -43.31 -21.00 -10.18
N ARG A 57 -42.77 -19.80 -10.37
CA ARG A 57 -42.75 -18.71 -9.34
C ARG A 57 -44.09 -18.40 -8.71
N ALA A 58 -45.22 -18.68 -9.39
CA ALA A 58 -46.53 -18.40 -8.87
C ALA A 58 -46.87 -19.20 -7.58
N THR A 59 -46.24 -20.36 -7.35
CA THR A 59 -46.43 -21.16 -6.14
C THR A 59 -45.30 -20.98 -5.11
N PHE A 60 -44.31 -20.15 -5.36
CA PHE A 60 -43.16 -19.99 -4.48
C PHE A 60 -43.54 -19.57 -3.04
N LYS A 61 -44.44 -18.58 -2.93
CA LYS A 61 -44.95 -18.14 -1.61
C LYS A 61 -45.75 -19.20 -0.88
N ASP A 62 -46.60 -19.99 -1.60
CA ASP A 62 -47.37 -21.09 -1.01
C ASP A 62 -46.43 -22.21 -0.52
N ASP A 63 -45.40 -22.53 -1.30
CA ASP A 63 -44.39 -23.55 -0.96
C ASP A 63 -43.54 -23.10 0.26
N LEU A 64 -43.21 -21.82 0.38
CA LEU A 64 -42.54 -21.26 1.55
C LEU A 64 -43.43 -21.32 2.80
N ASN A 65 -44.68 -20.92 2.66
CA ASN A 65 -45.68 -21.04 3.75
C ASN A 65 -45.85 -22.50 4.21
N LEU A 66 -45.91 -23.44 3.28
CA LEU A 66 -45.99 -24.86 3.60
C LEU A 66 -44.78 -25.35 4.41
N LEU A 67 -43.55 -24.92 4.02
CA LEU A 67 -42.34 -25.27 4.76
C LEU A 67 -42.35 -24.68 6.19
N ILE A 68 -42.76 -23.43 6.34
CA ILE A 68 -42.91 -22.76 7.63
C ILE A 68 -43.93 -23.51 8.51
N ASP A 69 -45.11 -23.87 7.98
CA ASP A 69 -46.14 -24.58 8.70
C ASP A 69 -45.65 -25.93 9.23
N LYS A 70 -44.80 -26.66 8.46
CA LYS A 70 -44.20 -27.90 8.89
C LYS A 70 -43.32 -27.76 10.12
N PHE A 71 -42.49 -26.70 10.17
CA PHE A 71 -41.67 -26.42 11.35
C PHE A 71 -42.49 -25.88 12.52
N GLN A 72 -43.48 -25.01 12.28
CA GLN A 72 -44.33 -24.47 13.34
C GLN A 72 -45.20 -25.53 14.03
N ALA A 73 -45.51 -26.63 13.34
CA ALA A 73 -46.28 -27.74 13.87
C ALA A 73 -45.48 -28.67 14.80
N LEU A 74 -44.15 -28.47 14.94
CA LEU A 74 -43.30 -29.28 15.82
C LEU A 74 -43.58 -29.00 17.29
N ALA A 75 -43.44 -30.02 18.14
CA ALA A 75 -43.60 -29.90 19.58
C ALA A 75 -42.56 -28.95 20.24
N SER A 76 -41.46 -28.69 19.60
CA SER A 76 -40.42 -27.72 20.04
C SER A 76 -40.85 -26.27 19.85
N HIS A 77 -41.89 -25.95 19.05
CA HIS A 77 -42.33 -24.60 18.71
C HIS A 77 -41.15 -23.67 18.35
N PRO A 78 -40.40 -23.97 17.29
CA PRO A 78 -39.17 -23.24 17.01
C PRO A 78 -39.34 -21.77 16.62
N HIS A 79 -38.39 -20.92 17.00
CA HIS A 79 -38.23 -19.61 16.42
C HIS A 79 -37.69 -19.74 15.01
N ILE A 80 -38.42 -19.23 14.00
CA ILE A 80 -38.06 -19.35 12.59
C ILE A 80 -37.56 -18.01 12.05
N TYR A 81 -36.39 -18.05 11.42
CA TYR A 81 -35.75 -16.95 10.71
C TYR A 81 -35.70 -17.23 9.22
N LEU A 82 -36.15 -16.30 8.39
CA LEU A 82 -36.04 -16.39 6.93
C LEU A 82 -34.78 -15.69 6.46
N CYS A 83 -33.87 -16.45 5.86
CA CYS A 83 -32.62 -15.90 5.35
C CYS A 83 -32.73 -15.53 3.87
N LEU A 84 -32.35 -14.35 3.48
CA LEU A 84 -32.28 -13.98 2.07
C LEU A 84 -31.10 -14.73 1.41
N PRO A 85 -31.30 -15.30 0.19
CA PRO A 85 -30.24 -15.96 -0.55
C PRO A 85 -29.07 -15.01 -0.78
N ILE A 86 -27.84 -15.50 -0.64
CA ILE A 86 -26.61 -14.75 -0.90
C ILE A 86 -26.49 -14.39 -2.39
N PRO A 87 -25.73 -13.35 -2.78
CA PRO A 87 -25.43 -13.05 -4.18
C PRO A 87 -24.93 -14.30 -4.90
N SER A 88 -25.53 -14.67 -6.02
CA SER A 88 -25.16 -15.91 -6.72
C SER A 88 -25.45 -15.79 -8.22
N ASN A 89 -24.43 -15.96 -9.04
CA ASN A 89 -24.58 -15.92 -10.48
C ASN A 89 -23.67 -16.96 -11.13
N ARG A 90 -24.26 -17.93 -11.85
CA ARG A 90 -23.54 -18.91 -12.64
C ARG A 90 -24.33 -19.35 -13.86
N LYS A 91 -23.93 -18.83 -15.01
CA LYS A 91 -24.65 -19.00 -16.29
C LYS A 91 -24.77 -20.48 -16.70
N GLU A 92 -23.70 -21.27 -16.49
CA GLU A 92 -23.66 -22.71 -16.86
C GLU A 92 -24.68 -23.54 -16.07
N TRP A 93 -25.05 -23.08 -14.88
CA TRP A 93 -26.06 -23.75 -14.03
C TRP A 93 -27.43 -23.08 -14.12
N GLY A 94 -27.54 -21.99 -14.87
CA GLY A 94 -28.75 -21.18 -14.98
C GLY A 94 -29.08 -20.36 -13.75
N ILE A 95 -28.19 -20.25 -12.75
CA ILE A 95 -28.37 -19.44 -11.56
C ILE A 95 -28.19 -17.98 -11.92
N ASN A 96 -29.15 -17.14 -11.49
CA ASN A 96 -29.24 -15.74 -11.90
C ASN A 96 -29.56 -14.83 -10.74
N ASP A 97 -28.59 -13.98 -10.37
CA ASP A 97 -28.72 -13.04 -9.27
C ASP A 97 -29.80 -11.98 -9.49
N SER A 98 -30.02 -11.55 -10.72
CA SER A 98 -31.11 -10.61 -11.04
C SER A 98 -32.49 -11.20 -10.69
N ILE A 99 -32.70 -12.52 -10.88
CA ILE A 99 -33.93 -13.20 -10.46
C ILE A 99 -34.00 -13.30 -8.94
N ILE A 100 -32.87 -13.57 -8.27
CA ILE A 100 -32.80 -13.61 -6.81
C ILE A 100 -33.20 -12.25 -6.24
N VAL A 101 -32.60 -11.17 -6.69
CA VAL A 101 -32.85 -9.80 -6.18
C VAL A 101 -34.25 -9.30 -6.51
N ASN A 102 -34.73 -9.45 -7.76
CA ASN A 102 -35.96 -8.85 -8.24
C ASN A 102 -37.19 -9.74 -8.11
N GLY A 103 -37.00 -11.02 -7.80
CA GLY A 103 -38.09 -11.99 -7.70
C GLY A 103 -38.13 -12.74 -6.35
N ILE A 104 -37.09 -13.46 -6.01
CA ILE A 104 -37.08 -14.35 -4.85
C ILE A 104 -37.04 -13.57 -3.53
N ILE A 105 -36.12 -12.61 -3.38
CA ILE A 105 -36.01 -11.77 -2.17
C ILE A 105 -37.30 -11.03 -1.85
N PRO A 106 -37.99 -10.37 -2.81
CA PRO A 106 -39.29 -9.78 -2.55
C PRO A 106 -40.32 -10.77 -1.99
N TYR A 107 -40.42 -11.98 -2.58
CA TYR A 107 -41.37 -13.00 -2.10
C TYR A 107 -41.04 -13.47 -0.68
N ILE A 108 -39.77 -13.68 -0.31
CA ILE A 108 -39.38 -14.03 1.05
C ILE A 108 -39.75 -12.93 2.04
N ARG A 109 -39.51 -11.63 1.68
CA ARG A 109 -39.86 -10.50 2.52
C ARG A 109 -41.37 -10.35 2.70
N GLU A 110 -42.17 -10.59 1.65
CA GLU A 110 -43.62 -10.57 1.72
C GLU A 110 -44.16 -11.64 2.68
N VAL A 111 -43.70 -12.89 2.55
CA VAL A 111 -44.09 -13.99 3.47
C VAL A 111 -43.63 -13.71 4.90
N ALA A 112 -42.43 -13.17 5.07
CA ALA A 112 -41.93 -12.79 6.38
C ALA A 112 -42.84 -11.75 7.06
N ALA A 113 -43.27 -10.72 6.31
CA ALA A 113 -44.17 -9.69 6.79
C ALA A 113 -45.58 -10.27 7.10
N GLU A 114 -46.16 -11.08 6.21
CA GLU A 114 -47.45 -11.74 6.39
C GLU A 114 -47.47 -12.65 7.63
N ARG A 115 -46.36 -13.33 7.93
CA ARG A 115 -46.21 -14.30 9.04
C ARG A 115 -45.58 -13.69 10.30
N SER A 116 -45.20 -12.40 10.28
CA SER A 116 -44.45 -11.71 11.36
C SER A 116 -43.19 -12.45 11.76
N LEU A 117 -42.41 -12.97 10.78
CA LEU A 117 -41.18 -13.68 11.00
C LEU A 117 -39.97 -12.73 10.77
N PRO A 118 -38.88 -12.86 11.55
CA PRO A 118 -37.68 -12.13 11.35
C PRO A 118 -36.96 -12.54 10.06
N VAL A 119 -36.34 -11.56 9.38
CA VAL A 119 -35.55 -11.76 8.18
C VAL A 119 -34.06 -11.51 8.49
N ILE A 120 -33.18 -12.43 8.07
CA ILE A 120 -31.74 -12.26 8.11
C ILE A 120 -31.25 -11.96 6.68
N ASP A 121 -30.71 -10.75 6.49
CA ASP A 121 -30.26 -10.29 5.17
C ASP A 121 -28.84 -10.74 4.87
N LEU A 122 -28.68 -12.01 4.49
CA LEU A 122 -27.40 -12.56 4.06
C LEU A 122 -26.98 -12.05 2.68
N HIS A 123 -27.91 -11.56 1.85
CA HIS A 123 -27.60 -10.99 0.53
C HIS A 123 -26.74 -9.74 0.69
N THR A 124 -27.23 -8.77 1.46
CA THR A 124 -26.51 -7.53 1.72
C THR A 124 -25.20 -7.78 2.46
N ALA A 125 -25.18 -8.71 3.43
CA ALA A 125 -23.96 -9.06 4.17
C ALA A 125 -22.85 -9.62 3.27
N MET A 126 -23.19 -10.41 2.25
CA MET A 126 -22.23 -11.04 1.35
C MET A 126 -21.92 -10.23 0.09
N LEU A 127 -22.74 -9.24 -0.27
CA LEU A 127 -22.59 -8.46 -1.50
C LEU A 127 -21.21 -7.79 -1.66
N PRO A 128 -20.60 -7.18 -0.62
CA PRO A 128 -19.27 -6.58 -0.72
C PRO A 128 -18.15 -7.59 -1.03
N TYR A 129 -18.41 -8.87 -0.80
CA TYR A 129 -17.43 -9.95 -0.93
C TYR A 129 -17.68 -10.85 -2.15
N TYR A 130 -18.68 -10.50 -2.97
CA TYR A 130 -19.00 -11.23 -4.18
C TYR A 130 -18.19 -10.70 -5.38
N PRO A 131 -17.61 -11.58 -6.24
CA PRO A 131 -17.52 -13.04 -6.13
C PRO A 131 -16.29 -13.55 -5.36
N GLN A 132 -15.55 -12.68 -4.67
CA GLN A 132 -14.21 -12.95 -4.13
C GLN A 132 -14.16 -14.07 -3.07
N LEU A 133 -15.19 -14.20 -2.25
CA LEU A 133 -15.29 -15.25 -1.22
C LEU A 133 -16.17 -16.44 -1.66
N TYR A 134 -16.12 -16.75 -2.98
CA TYR A 134 -16.88 -17.85 -3.55
C TYR A 134 -15.97 -18.80 -4.33
N VAL A 135 -16.24 -20.09 -4.20
CA VAL A 135 -15.50 -21.13 -4.92
C VAL A 135 -15.85 -21.13 -6.42
N ASP A 136 -17.10 -20.83 -6.76
CA ASP A 136 -17.66 -21.03 -8.09
C ASP A 136 -18.74 -20.02 -8.50
N GLY A 137 -18.83 -18.91 -7.78
CA GLY A 137 -19.84 -17.85 -8.00
C GLY A 137 -21.21 -18.16 -7.40
N VAL A 138 -21.39 -19.29 -6.69
CA VAL A 138 -22.61 -19.70 -5.98
C VAL A 138 -22.30 -20.15 -4.56
N HIS A 139 -21.28 -20.96 -4.37
CA HIS A 139 -20.90 -21.52 -3.09
C HIS A 139 -19.81 -20.67 -2.42
N PRO A 140 -20.04 -20.14 -1.21
CA PRO A 140 -19.04 -19.42 -0.46
C PRO A 140 -17.87 -20.34 -0.09
N ASP A 141 -16.68 -19.79 -0.05
CA ASP A 141 -15.51 -20.43 0.55
C ASP A 141 -15.61 -20.42 2.10
N LYS A 142 -14.58 -20.95 2.79
CA LYS A 142 -14.58 -21.01 4.27
C LYS A 142 -14.74 -19.63 4.93
N TYR A 143 -14.25 -18.57 4.31
CA TYR A 143 -14.34 -17.20 4.82
C TYR A 143 -15.69 -16.56 4.54
N GLY A 144 -16.28 -16.79 3.36
CA GLY A 144 -17.66 -16.41 3.08
C GLY A 144 -18.64 -17.14 4.00
N ALA A 145 -18.37 -18.42 4.31
CA ALA A 145 -19.15 -19.17 5.30
C ALA A 145 -19.04 -18.58 6.72
N ALA A 146 -17.85 -18.07 7.11
CA ALA A 146 -17.66 -17.39 8.39
C ALA A 146 -18.48 -16.10 8.50
N ILE A 147 -18.52 -15.26 7.45
CA ILE A 147 -19.36 -14.05 7.41
C ILE A 147 -20.84 -14.38 7.55
N ILE A 148 -21.30 -15.45 6.89
CA ILE A 148 -22.67 -15.93 7.02
C ILE A 148 -22.95 -16.35 8.47
N ALA A 149 -22.05 -17.12 9.10
CA ALA A 149 -22.20 -17.57 10.48
C ALA A 149 -22.22 -16.40 11.47
N GLU A 150 -21.33 -15.42 11.33
CA GLU A 150 -21.31 -14.19 12.13
C GLU A 150 -22.62 -13.39 12.00
N THR A 151 -23.12 -13.24 10.78
CA THR A 151 -24.39 -12.54 10.52
C THR A 151 -25.57 -13.27 11.16
N LEU A 152 -25.62 -14.59 11.05
CA LEU A 152 -26.63 -15.43 11.69
C LEU A 152 -26.56 -15.30 13.22
N TYR A 153 -25.35 -15.44 13.81
CA TYR A 153 -25.14 -15.33 15.25
C TYR A 153 -25.65 -14.00 15.79
N LYS A 154 -25.21 -12.90 15.19
CA LYS A 154 -25.64 -11.55 15.58
C LYS A 154 -27.16 -11.35 15.50
N CYS A 155 -27.80 -11.83 14.43
CA CYS A 155 -29.25 -11.68 14.26
C CYS A 155 -30.06 -12.56 15.22
N ILE A 156 -29.56 -13.74 15.60
CA ILE A 156 -30.25 -14.69 16.48
C ILE A 156 -30.06 -14.30 17.95
N THR A 157 -28.86 -13.93 18.37
CA THR A 157 -28.53 -13.67 19.76
C THR A 157 -28.65 -12.21 20.16
N GLY A 158 -28.55 -11.29 19.21
CA GLY A 158 -28.40 -9.85 19.45
C GLY A 158 -27.00 -9.45 19.94
N GLU A 159 -26.08 -10.40 20.01
CA GLU A 159 -24.70 -10.20 20.46
C GLU A 159 -23.75 -10.11 19.26
N GLU A 160 -22.72 -9.27 19.37
CA GLU A 160 -21.61 -9.29 18.40
C GLU A 160 -20.80 -10.58 18.57
N PRO A 161 -20.45 -11.29 17.48
CA PRO A 161 -19.59 -12.45 17.56
C PRO A 161 -18.22 -12.03 18.09
N HIS A 162 -17.56 -12.92 18.84
CA HIS A 162 -16.18 -12.68 19.25
C HIS A 162 -15.29 -12.62 18.01
N PRO A 163 -14.56 -11.51 17.77
CA PRO A 163 -13.77 -11.37 16.57
C PRO A 163 -12.61 -12.39 16.56
N THR A 164 -12.31 -12.91 15.38
CA THR A 164 -11.20 -13.85 15.14
C THR A 164 -10.36 -13.44 13.95
N PRO A 165 -9.07 -13.84 13.87
CA PRO A 165 -8.26 -13.61 12.70
C PRO A 165 -8.92 -14.13 11.42
N GLY A 166 -8.85 -13.34 10.36
CA GLY A 166 -9.47 -13.62 9.07
C GLY A 166 -8.58 -14.43 8.12
N ARG A 167 -8.65 -14.08 6.84
CA ARG A 167 -7.94 -14.77 5.74
C ARG A 167 -6.42 -14.61 5.86
N SER A 168 -5.68 -15.68 5.58
CA SER A 168 -4.21 -15.73 5.62
C SER A 168 -3.51 -14.78 4.63
N ASP A 169 -4.19 -14.34 3.57
CA ASP A 169 -3.71 -13.36 2.59
C ASP A 169 -4.20 -11.92 2.85
N GLN A 170 -4.92 -11.69 3.96
CA GLN A 170 -5.44 -10.38 4.37
C GLN A 170 -5.34 -10.11 5.88
N THR A 171 -4.61 -10.93 6.63
CA THR A 171 -4.50 -10.80 8.08
C THR A 171 -3.08 -11.03 8.55
N LEU A 172 -2.50 -10.03 9.23
CA LEU A 172 -1.32 -10.21 10.07
C LEU A 172 -1.81 -10.60 11.45
N TRP A 173 -1.36 -11.73 12.02
CA TRP A 173 -1.80 -12.15 13.35
C TRP A 173 -0.69 -12.80 14.17
N TYR A 174 -0.83 -12.71 15.50
CA TYR A 174 0.14 -13.14 16.51
C TYR A 174 -0.58 -13.66 17.74
N ASP A 175 0.05 -14.58 18.46
CA ASP A 175 -0.46 -15.20 19.69
C ASP A 175 0.25 -14.70 20.97
N GLU A 176 1.10 -13.67 20.82
CA GLU A 176 1.78 -12.99 21.92
C GLU A 176 1.74 -11.45 21.74
N PRO A 177 1.81 -10.65 22.82
CA PRO A 177 2.03 -9.20 22.74
C PRO A 177 3.34 -8.87 22.01
N ALA A 178 3.41 -7.71 21.38
CA ALA A 178 4.66 -7.23 20.77
C ALA A 178 5.68 -6.87 21.87
N ALA A 179 6.90 -7.36 21.71
CA ALA A 179 8.03 -7.04 22.59
C ALA A 179 8.84 -5.84 22.08
N GLN A 180 8.80 -5.58 20.76
CA GLN A 180 9.51 -4.48 20.11
C GLN A 180 8.56 -3.71 19.19
N TRP A 181 8.93 -2.49 18.81
CA TRP A 181 8.11 -1.64 17.96
C TRP A 181 7.83 -2.26 16.59
N GLU A 182 8.80 -2.96 16.00
CA GLU A 182 8.69 -3.63 14.72
C GLU A 182 7.85 -4.93 14.76
N GLU A 183 7.25 -5.24 15.89
CA GLU A 183 6.25 -6.30 16.06
C GLU A 183 4.84 -5.73 16.20
N THR A 184 4.70 -4.42 16.45
CA THR A 184 3.41 -3.76 16.65
C THR A 184 2.61 -3.65 15.35
N LEU A 185 1.33 -3.35 15.45
CA LEU A 185 0.41 -3.29 14.31
C LEU A 185 0.25 -1.85 13.81
N PRO A 186 0.74 -1.50 12.61
CA PRO A 186 0.64 -0.13 12.09
C PRO A 186 -0.78 0.16 11.58
N LEU A 187 -1.42 1.18 12.15
CA LEU A 187 -2.69 1.73 11.66
C LEU A 187 -2.48 3.17 11.20
N GLY A 188 -3.31 3.60 10.23
CA GLY A 188 -3.25 4.98 9.74
C GLY A 188 -4.41 5.37 8.84
N ASN A 189 -4.60 6.69 8.68
CA ASN A 189 -5.60 7.26 7.79
C ASN A 189 -5.02 8.16 6.67
N GLY A 190 -3.69 8.13 6.51
CA GLY A 190 -2.94 8.99 5.60
C GLY A 190 -2.46 10.31 6.23
N ARG A 191 -2.75 10.57 7.52
CA ARG A 191 -2.26 11.70 8.31
C ARG A 191 -1.93 11.30 9.74
N LEU A 192 -2.85 10.66 10.43
CA LEU A 192 -2.68 10.11 11.77
C LEU A 192 -2.33 8.64 11.71
N GLY A 193 -1.49 8.19 12.61
CA GLY A 193 -1.13 6.79 12.78
C GLY A 193 -1.02 6.38 14.24
N MET A 194 -1.27 5.11 14.52
CA MET A 194 -1.01 4.50 15.82
C MET A 194 -0.48 3.08 15.67
N MET A 195 0.32 2.64 16.64
CA MET A 195 0.95 1.32 16.64
C MET A 195 0.78 0.66 18.03
N PRO A 196 -0.32 -0.08 18.27
CA PRO A 196 -0.55 -0.81 19.52
C PRO A 196 0.35 -2.06 19.62
N ASP A 197 0.91 -2.29 20.79
CA ASP A 197 1.69 -3.49 21.13
C ASP A 197 0.82 -4.66 21.60
N GLY A 198 -0.44 -4.40 22.00
CA GLY A 198 -1.36 -5.40 22.51
C GLY A 198 -1.00 -5.90 23.93
N GLY A 199 -0.24 -5.15 24.69
CA GLY A 199 0.18 -5.50 26.04
C GLY A 199 -0.99 -5.71 26.99
N ILE A 200 -1.01 -6.83 27.75
CA ILE A 200 -2.16 -7.20 28.57
C ILE A 200 -2.27 -6.31 29.81
N GLY A 201 -1.23 -6.26 30.64
CA GLY A 201 -1.21 -5.45 31.89
C GLY A 201 -0.88 -3.98 31.63
N LYS A 202 0.09 -3.75 30.80
CA LYS A 202 0.46 -2.41 30.31
C LYS A 202 0.53 -2.45 28.80
N GLU A 203 -0.21 -1.59 28.16
CA GLU A 203 -0.20 -1.44 26.72
C GLU A 203 0.47 -0.12 26.33
N HIS A 204 1.35 -0.18 25.33
CA HIS A 204 2.03 0.96 24.76
C HIS A 204 1.59 1.15 23.31
N ILE A 205 1.12 2.33 23.00
CA ILE A 205 0.63 2.71 21.67
C ILE A 205 1.43 3.93 21.22
N VAL A 206 2.28 3.76 20.22
CA VAL A 206 3.01 4.86 19.61
C VAL A 206 2.06 5.62 18.67
N LEU A 207 2.02 6.95 18.82
CA LEU A 207 1.18 7.85 18.04
C LEU A 207 2.02 8.58 16.99
N ASN A 208 1.47 8.76 15.79
CA ASN A 208 2.10 9.44 14.67
C ASN A 208 1.17 10.48 14.03
N GLU A 209 1.79 11.52 13.47
CA GLU A 209 1.16 12.54 12.63
C GLU A 209 2.18 12.93 11.55
N ILE A 210 1.77 12.93 10.28
CA ILE A 210 2.70 13.00 9.13
C ILE A 210 3.46 14.32 9.01
N SER A 211 2.99 15.38 9.63
CA SER A 211 3.64 16.70 9.63
C SER A 211 4.47 17.01 10.89
N MET A 212 4.79 15.99 11.68
CA MET A 212 5.71 16.10 12.82
C MET A 212 7.16 16.20 12.33
N TRP A 213 7.52 17.37 11.82
CA TRP A 213 8.86 17.64 11.30
C TRP A 213 9.55 18.72 12.12
N SER A 214 10.75 18.45 12.61
CA SER A 214 11.67 19.47 13.10
C SER A 214 12.31 20.23 11.95
N GLY A 215 13.14 21.22 12.24
CA GLY A 215 13.73 22.09 11.25
C GLY A 215 12.80 23.23 10.82
N SER A 216 13.24 23.96 9.83
CA SER A 216 12.49 25.07 9.22
C SER A 216 13.12 25.45 7.89
N GLU A 217 12.42 26.27 7.09
CA GLU A 217 12.99 26.84 5.88
C GLU A 217 14.32 27.53 6.18
N ALA A 218 15.35 27.18 5.39
CA ALA A 218 16.68 27.72 5.55
C ALA A 218 17.39 27.79 4.22
N ASN A 219 18.20 28.85 4.06
CA ASN A 219 18.97 29.04 2.84
C ASN A 219 20.28 28.26 2.89
N TYR A 220 20.34 27.12 2.21
CA TYR A 220 21.52 26.28 2.03
C TYR A 220 22.29 26.59 0.75
N LEU A 221 21.89 27.60 -0.01
CA LEU A 221 22.52 27.96 -1.28
C LEU A 221 23.98 28.40 -1.06
N ASN A 222 24.82 27.95 -1.96
CA ASN A 222 26.21 28.40 -2.05
C ASN A 222 26.42 29.18 -3.35
N PRO A 223 26.25 30.52 -3.32
CA PRO A 223 26.37 31.34 -4.53
C PRO A 223 27.77 31.37 -5.11
N ASP A 224 28.79 30.94 -4.37
CA ASP A 224 30.16 30.82 -4.85
C ASP A 224 30.42 29.49 -5.56
N ALA A 225 29.51 28.50 -5.46
CA ALA A 225 29.68 27.17 -6.08
C ALA A 225 29.81 27.27 -7.60
N SER A 226 28.99 28.10 -8.23
CA SER A 226 29.03 28.29 -9.68
C SER A 226 30.36 28.88 -10.21
N LYS A 227 31.14 29.57 -9.36
CA LYS A 227 32.48 30.08 -9.73
C LYS A 227 33.49 28.97 -9.94
N SER A 228 33.36 27.87 -9.24
CA SER A 228 34.22 26.68 -9.35
C SER A 228 33.81 25.73 -10.48
N LEU A 229 32.60 25.86 -10.98
CA LEU A 229 32.03 24.97 -12.00
C LEU A 229 32.87 24.88 -13.28
N PRO A 230 33.39 25.99 -13.88
CA PRO A 230 34.25 25.88 -15.06
C PRO A 230 35.51 25.05 -14.82
N GLU A 231 36.15 25.21 -13.67
CA GLU A 231 37.34 24.47 -13.32
C GLU A 231 37.06 22.99 -13.05
N ILE A 232 35.97 22.70 -12.33
CA ILE A 232 35.51 21.30 -12.11
C ILE A 232 35.28 20.61 -13.47
N ARG A 233 34.60 21.27 -14.41
CA ARG A 233 34.34 20.74 -15.77
C ARG A 233 35.63 20.55 -16.56
N ARG A 234 36.56 21.51 -16.50
CA ARG A 234 37.88 21.39 -17.16
C ARG A 234 38.62 20.14 -16.64
N LEU A 235 38.65 19.93 -15.31
CA LEU A 235 39.31 18.78 -14.70
C LEU A 235 38.66 17.46 -15.14
N LEU A 236 37.33 17.39 -15.19
CA LEU A 236 36.58 16.22 -15.68
C LEU A 236 36.88 15.93 -17.16
N PHE A 237 36.97 16.96 -18.00
CA PHE A 237 37.29 16.80 -19.42
C PHE A 237 38.75 16.32 -19.65
N GLU A 238 39.65 16.62 -18.73
CA GLU A 238 41.02 16.15 -18.74
C GLU A 238 41.19 14.76 -18.10
N GLY A 239 40.12 14.15 -17.62
CA GLY A 239 40.17 12.86 -16.91
C GLY A 239 40.72 12.96 -15.49
N LYS A 240 40.83 14.15 -14.93
CA LYS A 240 41.29 14.46 -13.57
C LYS A 240 40.14 14.46 -12.57
N ASN A 241 39.36 13.34 -12.53
CA ASN A 241 38.19 13.25 -11.70
C ASN A 241 38.50 13.34 -10.20
N LYS A 242 39.69 12.89 -9.76
CA LYS A 242 40.16 13.01 -8.38
C LYS A 242 40.24 14.45 -7.94
N GLU A 243 40.93 15.26 -8.71
CA GLU A 243 41.08 16.70 -8.44
C GLU A 243 39.74 17.43 -8.53
N ALA A 244 38.87 17.04 -9.48
CA ALA A 244 37.51 17.57 -9.57
C ALA A 244 36.71 17.24 -8.31
N GLN A 245 36.79 16.01 -7.83
CA GLN A 245 36.12 15.57 -6.61
C GLN A 245 36.64 16.33 -5.37
N GLU A 246 37.96 16.48 -5.24
CA GLU A 246 38.56 17.22 -4.14
C GLU A 246 38.14 18.71 -4.15
N LEU A 247 38.06 19.33 -5.33
CA LEU A 247 37.56 20.69 -5.45
C LEU A 247 36.09 20.83 -5.08
N MET A 248 35.24 19.83 -5.43
CA MET A 248 33.82 19.82 -5.07
C MET A 248 33.58 19.73 -3.57
N TYR A 249 34.43 19.03 -2.81
CA TYR A 249 34.29 18.94 -1.35
C TYR A 249 34.35 20.30 -0.66
N THR A 250 35.02 21.27 -1.24
CA THR A 250 35.22 22.59 -0.64
C THR A 250 34.39 23.67 -1.29
N SER A 251 33.96 23.48 -2.55
CA SER A 251 33.36 24.54 -3.32
C SER A 251 31.97 24.26 -3.86
N PHE A 252 31.61 22.99 -4.11
CA PHE A 252 30.32 22.62 -4.73
C PHE A 252 29.43 21.83 -3.77
N VAL A 253 29.32 22.33 -2.54
CA VAL A 253 28.51 21.78 -1.45
C VAL A 253 27.63 22.88 -0.88
N PRO A 254 26.53 22.54 -0.19
CA PRO A 254 25.67 23.54 0.44
C PRO A 254 26.43 24.34 1.49
N LYS A 255 26.05 25.59 1.70
CA LYS A 255 26.49 26.37 2.84
C LYS A 255 25.55 26.20 4.01
N LYS A 256 26.10 26.00 5.23
CA LYS A 256 25.31 26.03 6.43
C LYS A 256 24.70 27.44 6.59
N PRO A 257 23.40 27.55 6.88
CA PRO A 257 22.74 28.84 7.05
C PRO A 257 23.43 29.69 8.14
N GLU A 258 23.69 30.96 7.87
CA GLU A 258 24.21 31.88 8.90
C GLU A 258 23.15 32.25 9.95
N LYS A 259 21.90 32.27 9.55
CA LYS A 259 20.71 32.52 10.37
C LYS A 259 19.59 31.59 9.97
N GLY A 260 18.82 31.17 10.95
CA GLY A 260 17.61 30.38 10.71
C GLY A 260 17.84 28.90 10.85
N GLY A 261 16.93 28.13 10.36
CA GLY A 261 16.65 26.76 10.61
C GLY A 261 17.71 25.71 10.36
N THR A 262 17.31 24.50 10.69
CA THR A 262 18.06 23.28 10.37
C THR A 262 17.29 22.47 9.33
N TYR A 263 17.95 21.49 8.71
CA TYR A 263 17.34 20.57 7.76
C TYR A 263 16.14 19.83 8.36
N GLY A 264 16.22 19.47 9.65
CA GLY A 264 15.16 18.81 10.38
C GLY A 264 15.01 17.33 10.07
N ALA A 265 14.04 16.71 10.76
CA ALA A 265 13.73 15.30 10.64
C ALA A 265 12.24 15.06 10.93
N PHE A 266 11.68 14.00 10.31
CA PHE A 266 10.39 13.44 10.69
C PHE A 266 10.49 12.79 12.09
N GLN A 267 9.46 12.94 12.92
CA GLN A 267 9.48 12.48 14.32
C GLN A 267 8.16 11.82 14.69
N MET A 268 8.20 10.98 15.75
CA MET A 268 6.98 10.50 16.39
C MET A 268 6.17 11.65 16.98
N LEU A 269 4.85 11.48 17.11
CA LEU A 269 3.98 12.41 17.82
C LEU A 269 4.10 12.26 19.34
N GLY A 270 4.06 11.04 19.85
CA GLY A 270 4.14 10.71 21.25
C GLY A 270 3.67 9.30 21.56
N ASP A 271 3.52 9.02 22.84
CA ASP A 271 3.12 7.73 23.39
C ASP A 271 1.82 7.82 24.16
N LEU A 272 0.96 6.82 24.04
CA LEU A 272 -0.20 6.58 24.85
C LEU A 272 -0.01 5.26 25.61
N PHE A 273 -0.14 5.29 26.91
CA PHE A 273 -0.03 4.12 27.77
C PHE A 273 -1.37 3.81 28.43
N LEU A 274 -1.74 2.53 28.46
CA LEU A 274 -2.86 2.01 29.22
C LEU A 274 -2.36 1.01 30.25
N GLU A 275 -2.53 1.32 31.53
CA GLU A 275 -2.24 0.43 32.66
C GLU A 275 -3.54 -0.21 33.11
N HIS A 276 -3.76 -1.47 32.70
CA HIS A 276 -4.99 -2.22 32.97
C HIS A 276 -4.98 -2.87 34.36
N GLN A 277 -6.15 -2.95 34.96
CA GLN A 277 -6.38 -3.61 36.26
C GLN A 277 -7.50 -4.63 36.12
N TYR A 278 -7.25 -5.85 36.56
CA TYR A 278 -8.18 -6.96 36.37
C TYR A 278 -8.86 -7.42 37.69
N GLY A 279 -8.67 -6.67 38.79
CA GLY A 279 -9.32 -6.91 40.07
C GLY A 279 -9.05 -8.31 40.63
N VAL A 280 -10.10 -9.09 40.84
CA VAL A 280 -9.97 -10.46 41.38
C VAL A 280 -9.22 -11.40 40.43
N HIS A 281 -9.17 -11.08 39.15
CA HIS A 281 -8.49 -11.86 38.10
C HIS A 281 -7.07 -11.39 37.81
N GLU A 282 -6.50 -10.50 38.65
CA GLU A 282 -5.15 -9.94 38.46
C GLU A 282 -4.04 -11.01 38.40
N LYS A 283 -4.22 -12.11 39.10
CA LYS A 283 -3.25 -13.21 39.19
C LYS A 283 -3.55 -14.36 38.22
N ASP A 284 -4.67 -14.30 37.51
CA ASP A 284 -5.03 -15.35 36.56
C ASP A 284 -4.11 -15.28 35.32
N VAL A 285 -3.66 -16.43 34.84
CA VAL A 285 -2.85 -16.49 33.62
C VAL A 285 -3.76 -16.15 32.44
N PRO A 286 -3.39 -15.19 31.61
CA PRO A 286 -4.14 -14.91 30.38
C PRO A 286 -4.18 -16.15 29.46
N ALA A 287 -5.32 -16.39 28.82
CA ALA A 287 -5.51 -17.47 27.87
C ALA A 287 -6.13 -16.94 26.58
N ASP A 288 -6.03 -17.73 25.51
CA ASP A 288 -6.63 -17.45 24.20
C ASP A 288 -6.24 -16.05 23.67
N TYR A 289 -4.98 -15.68 23.86
CA TYR A 289 -4.48 -14.38 23.40
C TYR A 289 -4.29 -14.39 21.90
N HIS A 290 -4.84 -13.37 21.23
CA HIS A 290 -4.60 -13.08 19.84
C HIS A 290 -4.54 -11.56 19.62
N ARG A 291 -3.63 -11.12 18.78
CA ARG A 291 -3.66 -9.77 18.19
C ARG A 291 -3.50 -9.88 16.68
N TRP A 292 -4.24 -9.06 15.94
CA TRP A 292 -4.15 -9.09 14.49
C TRP A 292 -4.56 -7.76 13.86
N LEU A 293 -4.10 -7.56 12.63
CA LEU A 293 -4.52 -6.50 11.74
C LEU A 293 -5.32 -7.11 10.59
N ASP A 294 -6.60 -6.77 10.50
CA ASP A 294 -7.48 -7.14 9.39
C ASP A 294 -7.35 -6.12 8.27
N LEU A 295 -6.60 -6.47 7.22
CA LEU A 295 -6.39 -5.61 6.05
C LEU A 295 -7.67 -5.36 5.27
N SER A 296 -8.67 -6.24 5.36
CA SER A 296 -9.94 -6.07 4.64
C SER A 296 -10.82 -4.97 5.24
N LYS A 297 -10.57 -4.62 6.51
CA LYS A 297 -11.31 -3.60 7.26
C LYS A 297 -10.46 -2.40 7.68
N GLY A 298 -9.11 -2.55 7.69
CA GLY A 298 -8.20 -1.54 8.24
C GLY A 298 -8.32 -1.38 9.75
N ILE A 299 -8.61 -2.47 10.47
CA ILE A 299 -8.80 -2.53 11.92
C ILE A 299 -7.80 -3.49 12.55
N ALA A 300 -7.24 -3.13 13.71
CA ALA A 300 -6.52 -4.07 14.55
C ALA A 300 -7.33 -4.47 15.78
N TYR A 301 -7.02 -5.66 16.29
CA TYR A 301 -7.67 -6.24 17.46
C TYR A 301 -6.65 -6.84 18.41
N THR A 302 -7.01 -6.85 19.71
CA THR A 302 -6.37 -7.67 20.74
C THR A 302 -7.46 -8.36 21.53
N THR A 303 -7.40 -9.69 21.65
CA THR A 303 -8.37 -10.49 22.41
C THR A 303 -7.63 -11.43 23.34
N PHE A 304 -8.19 -11.64 24.50
CA PHE A 304 -7.71 -12.61 25.51
C PHE A 304 -8.78 -12.86 26.56
N SER A 305 -8.59 -13.91 27.35
CA SER A 305 -9.41 -14.17 28.54
C SER A 305 -8.57 -14.11 29.82
N ARG A 306 -9.20 -13.69 30.92
CA ARG A 306 -8.67 -13.84 32.29
C ARG A 306 -9.80 -14.35 33.19
N GLY A 307 -9.60 -15.53 33.78
CA GLY A 307 -10.69 -16.22 34.51
C GLY A 307 -11.88 -16.48 33.58
N ASN A 308 -13.03 -15.96 33.95
CA ASN A 308 -14.26 -16.06 33.16
C ASN A 308 -14.57 -14.79 32.34
N VAL A 309 -13.64 -13.83 32.29
CA VAL A 309 -13.83 -12.58 31.55
C VAL A 309 -13.07 -12.61 30.22
N ASN A 310 -13.78 -12.38 29.12
CA ASN A 310 -13.21 -12.22 27.79
C ASN A 310 -13.10 -10.74 27.47
N TYR A 311 -11.92 -10.31 27.06
CA TYR A 311 -11.59 -8.93 26.71
C TYR A 311 -11.39 -8.80 25.19
N VAL A 312 -11.90 -7.71 24.64
CA VAL A 312 -11.70 -7.31 23.25
C VAL A 312 -11.28 -5.85 23.20
N ARG A 313 -10.19 -5.57 22.49
CA ARG A 313 -9.73 -4.22 22.18
C ARG A 313 -9.72 -4.06 20.66
N GLU A 314 -10.30 -2.99 20.18
CA GLU A 314 -10.38 -2.64 18.75
C GLU A 314 -9.65 -1.32 18.53
N TYR A 315 -8.86 -1.21 17.47
CA TYR A 315 -8.08 -0.03 17.13
C TYR A 315 -8.38 0.38 15.69
N VAL A 316 -8.80 1.62 15.51
CA VAL A 316 -9.20 2.18 14.21
C VAL A 316 -8.68 3.60 14.05
N VAL A 317 -8.19 3.95 12.85
CA VAL A 317 -7.89 5.35 12.52
C VAL A 317 -8.85 5.81 11.44
N SER A 318 -9.83 6.64 11.84
CA SER A 318 -10.87 7.12 10.93
C SER A 318 -10.33 8.15 9.94
N ARG A 319 -10.54 7.90 8.66
CA ARG A 319 -10.20 8.85 7.58
C ARG A 319 -11.18 10.02 7.54
N ASP A 320 -12.46 9.75 7.76
CA ASP A 320 -13.53 10.74 7.63
C ASP A 320 -13.62 11.69 8.83
N LYS A 321 -13.46 11.16 10.03
CA LYS A 321 -13.50 11.96 11.28
C LYS A 321 -12.13 12.48 11.71
N ASP A 322 -11.05 11.97 11.10
CA ASP A 322 -9.66 12.36 11.37
C ASP A 322 -9.24 12.17 12.83
N VAL A 323 -9.62 11.03 13.39
CA VAL A 323 -9.35 10.61 14.78
C VAL A 323 -8.83 9.17 14.85
N MET A 324 -8.07 8.87 15.89
CA MET A 324 -7.72 7.52 16.32
C MET A 324 -8.73 7.06 17.37
N LEU A 325 -9.20 5.83 17.27
CA LEU A 325 -10.22 5.24 18.11
C LEU A 325 -9.68 3.95 18.75
N ILE A 326 -9.83 3.82 20.06
CA ILE A 326 -9.54 2.60 20.80
C ILE A 326 -10.80 2.22 21.57
N HIS A 327 -11.31 1.03 21.31
CA HIS A 327 -12.54 0.53 21.94
C HIS A 327 -12.22 -0.67 22.84
N LEU A 328 -12.54 -0.54 24.12
CA LEU A 328 -12.30 -1.55 25.14
C LEU A 328 -13.65 -2.17 25.55
N LYS A 329 -13.77 -3.51 25.41
CA LYS A 329 -14.98 -4.28 25.76
C LYS A 329 -14.63 -5.47 26.63
N ALA A 330 -15.60 -5.88 27.46
CA ALA A 330 -15.56 -7.14 28.18
C ALA A 330 -16.95 -7.77 28.22
N ASN A 331 -17.03 -9.11 28.27
CA ASN A 331 -18.31 -9.82 28.35
C ASN A 331 -18.95 -9.79 29.73
N VAL A 332 -18.21 -9.33 30.75
CA VAL A 332 -18.70 -9.19 32.13
C VAL A 332 -18.77 -7.69 32.47
N PRO A 333 -19.95 -7.16 32.87
CA PRO A 333 -20.10 -5.76 33.25
C PRO A 333 -19.14 -5.32 34.36
N GLY A 334 -18.65 -4.08 34.29
CA GLY A 334 -17.73 -3.52 35.28
C GLY A 334 -16.30 -4.02 35.23
N SER A 335 -15.93 -4.77 34.17
CA SER A 335 -14.61 -5.38 34.05
C SER A 335 -13.56 -4.49 33.39
N ILE A 336 -13.92 -3.34 32.83
CA ILE A 336 -12.98 -2.41 32.19
C ILE A 336 -12.46 -1.42 33.24
N ASN A 337 -11.18 -1.60 33.59
CA ASN A 337 -10.49 -0.74 34.53
C ASN A 337 -9.09 -0.43 34.00
N PHE A 338 -8.73 0.84 33.89
CA PHE A 338 -7.41 1.24 33.42
C PHE A 338 -7.05 2.66 33.84
N LYS A 339 -5.74 2.95 33.76
CA LYS A 339 -5.19 4.29 33.84
C LYS A 339 -4.53 4.63 32.51
N MET A 340 -4.90 5.75 31.90
CA MET A 340 -4.34 6.27 30.68
C MET A 340 -3.37 7.41 30.96
N ASN A 341 -2.21 7.40 30.30
CA ASN A 341 -1.22 8.48 30.31
C ASN A 341 -0.79 8.80 28.88
N LEU A 342 -0.40 10.06 28.64
CA LEU A 342 0.28 10.49 27.44
C LEU A 342 1.72 10.90 27.80
N SER A 343 2.65 10.70 26.87
CA SER A 343 4.03 11.19 27.04
C SER A 343 4.73 11.39 25.71
N ARG A 344 5.88 12.04 25.76
CA ARG A 344 6.83 12.14 24.65
C ARG A 344 8.25 12.21 25.22
N PRO A 345 9.26 11.56 24.60
CA PRO A 345 10.62 11.52 25.14
C PRO A 345 11.27 12.89 25.33
N GLU A 346 10.93 13.85 24.49
CA GLU A 346 11.46 15.22 24.54
C GLU A 346 10.44 16.23 24.03
N ARG A 347 10.60 17.51 24.39
CA ARG A 347 9.84 18.64 23.86
C ARG A 347 8.32 18.44 23.90
N GLY A 348 7.84 17.73 24.92
CA GLY A 348 6.42 17.48 25.19
C GLY A 348 6.06 17.73 26.63
N SER A 349 4.86 18.23 26.85
CA SER A 349 4.24 18.40 28.17
C SER A 349 2.81 17.91 28.11
N VAL A 350 2.30 17.41 29.23
CA VAL A 350 0.92 16.94 29.36
C VAL A 350 0.17 17.85 30.31
N ARG A 351 -1.09 18.15 30.00
CA ARG A 351 -1.99 18.90 30.88
C ARG A 351 -3.41 18.36 30.82
N LYS A 352 -4.15 18.56 31.88
CA LYS A 352 -5.59 18.37 31.93
C LYS A 352 -6.29 19.52 31.18
N LEU A 353 -7.16 19.22 30.21
CA LEU A 353 -8.04 20.21 29.56
C LEU A 353 -9.41 20.25 30.23
N ALA A 354 -9.96 19.09 30.57
CA ALA A 354 -11.27 18.94 31.20
C ALA A 354 -11.35 17.55 31.87
N GLU A 355 -12.45 17.26 32.56
CA GLU A 355 -12.72 15.91 33.02
C GLU A 355 -12.83 14.96 31.81
N GLY A 356 -12.09 13.86 31.85
CA GLY A 356 -11.99 12.91 30.75
C GLY A 356 -11.16 13.36 29.54
N LYS A 357 -10.37 14.46 29.67
CA LYS A 357 -9.52 14.95 28.58
C LYS A 357 -8.12 15.33 29.03
N LEU A 358 -7.12 14.81 28.31
CA LEU A 358 -5.70 15.17 28.40
C LEU A 358 -5.18 15.69 27.08
N GLU A 359 -4.23 16.58 27.15
CA GLU A 359 -3.48 17.09 26.00
C GLU A 359 -1.99 16.85 26.20
N LEU A 360 -1.36 16.25 25.19
CA LEU A 360 0.08 16.29 24.97
C LEU A 360 0.38 17.41 23.96
N TYR A 361 1.21 18.38 24.33
CA TYR A 361 1.54 19.53 23.51
C TYR A 361 3.02 19.88 23.58
N GLY A 362 3.51 20.60 22.58
CA GLY A 362 4.89 21.02 22.55
C GLY A 362 5.27 21.73 21.24
N SER A 363 6.57 21.96 21.10
CA SER A 363 7.15 22.51 19.87
C SER A 363 8.43 21.78 19.49
N LEU A 364 8.61 21.51 18.21
CA LEU A 364 9.78 20.83 17.66
C LEU A 364 10.92 21.84 17.43
N ASP A 365 12.17 21.35 17.41
CA ASP A 365 13.32 22.21 17.20
C ASP A 365 13.41 22.66 15.72
N SER A 366 13.27 23.96 15.48
CA SER A 366 13.43 24.53 14.15
C SER A 366 14.90 24.94 13.87
N GLY A 367 15.78 24.91 14.86
CA GLY A 367 17.08 25.58 14.78
C GLY A 367 16.97 27.12 14.77
N SER A 368 15.77 27.67 14.97
CA SER A 368 15.45 29.09 14.96
C SER A 368 14.34 29.37 15.95
N SER A 369 14.38 30.46 16.66
CA SER A 369 13.36 30.81 17.67
C SER A 369 12.01 31.27 17.10
N GLN A 370 11.86 31.37 15.79
CA GLN A 370 10.69 32.05 15.18
C GLN A 370 9.72 31.13 14.41
N THR A 371 10.08 29.91 14.12
CA THR A 371 9.30 29.05 13.19
C THR A 371 9.14 27.60 13.64
N ASP A 372 9.10 27.35 14.95
CA ASP A 372 8.93 26.01 15.49
C ASP A 372 7.59 25.39 15.07
N VAL A 373 7.60 24.14 14.61
CA VAL A 373 6.36 23.38 14.46
C VAL A 373 5.80 23.07 15.84
N ARG A 374 4.63 23.61 16.14
CA ARG A 374 3.88 23.32 17.35
C ARG A 374 2.87 22.21 17.09
N TYR A 375 2.61 21.41 18.10
CA TYR A 375 1.67 20.30 17.98
C TYR A 375 0.81 20.16 19.24
N ALA A 376 -0.37 19.58 19.05
CA ALA A 376 -1.26 19.14 20.11
C ALA A 376 -1.86 17.78 19.74
N ALA A 377 -1.80 16.83 20.68
CA ALA A 377 -2.52 15.57 20.64
C ALA A 377 -3.45 15.51 21.84
N ILE A 378 -4.76 15.49 21.57
CA ILE A 378 -5.78 15.55 22.62
C ILE A 378 -6.50 14.19 22.67
N ALA A 379 -6.42 13.52 23.83
CA ALA A 379 -7.10 12.28 24.12
C ALA A 379 -8.33 12.54 25.00
N GLY A 380 -9.48 11.98 24.59
CA GLY A 380 -10.73 12.04 25.34
C GLY A 380 -11.31 10.66 25.57
N ILE A 381 -11.95 10.44 26.72
CA ILE A 381 -12.53 9.14 27.11
C ILE A 381 -14.04 9.28 27.32
N THR A 382 -14.80 8.31 26.83
CA THR A 382 -16.21 8.09 27.18
C THR A 382 -16.43 6.64 27.57
N CYS A 383 -17.25 6.41 28.61
CA CYS A 383 -17.48 5.11 29.19
C CYS A 383 -18.96 4.82 29.35
N LYS A 384 -19.33 3.51 29.32
CA LYS A 384 -20.67 3.03 29.68
C LYS A 384 -20.55 2.10 30.89
N GLY A 385 -21.59 2.09 31.76
CA GLY A 385 -21.70 1.21 32.91
C GLY A 385 -22.41 1.89 34.10
N ARG A 386 -23.16 1.10 34.87
CA ARG A 386 -23.97 1.65 35.98
C ARG A 386 -23.13 2.10 37.18
N GLN A 387 -21.93 1.53 37.37
CA GLN A 387 -21.02 1.83 38.51
C GLN A 387 -19.69 2.42 38.03
N THR A 388 -19.68 2.95 36.81
CA THR A 388 -18.46 3.55 36.23
C THR A 388 -18.04 4.76 37.03
N ASN A 389 -16.77 4.82 37.40
CA ASN A 389 -16.10 5.97 38.00
C ASN A 389 -14.95 6.42 37.10
N GLN A 390 -14.94 7.69 36.75
CA GLN A 390 -13.88 8.29 35.94
C GLN A 390 -13.30 9.49 36.69
N SER A 391 -12.00 9.58 36.76
CA SER A 391 -11.31 10.72 37.39
C SER A 391 -10.11 11.13 36.52
N THR A 392 -9.84 12.43 36.49
CA THR A 392 -8.75 13.01 35.67
C THR A 392 -7.88 13.88 36.56
N ASP A 393 -6.59 13.56 36.64
CA ASP A 393 -5.57 14.44 37.22
C ASP A 393 -4.79 15.19 36.11
N GLU A 394 -3.71 15.89 36.47
CA GLU A 394 -2.93 16.70 35.52
C GLU A 394 -2.23 15.87 34.41
N GLN A 395 -2.01 14.57 34.63
CA GLN A 395 -1.21 13.73 33.76
C GLN A 395 -1.87 12.42 33.39
N SER A 396 -3.01 12.08 34.01
CA SER A 396 -3.66 10.78 33.76
C SER A 396 -5.17 10.84 33.86
N ILE A 397 -5.81 9.87 33.19
CA ILE A 397 -7.24 9.58 33.34
C ILE A 397 -7.37 8.16 33.89
N THR A 398 -8.10 7.99 34.98
CA THR A 398 -8.41 6.68 35.57
C THR A 398 -9.87 6.35 35.34
N VAL A 399 -10.13 5.14 34.84
CA VAL A 399 -11.46 4.57 34.64
C VAL A 399 -11.60 3.31 35.48
N GLN A 400 -12.71 3.17 36.21
CA GLN A 400 -13.01 2.00 37.03
C GLN A 400 -14.46 1.55 36.79
N ASN A 401 -14.67 0.22 36.84
CA ASN A 401 -15.97 -0.45 36.74
C ASN A 401 -16.77 -0.06 35.51
N ALA A 402 -16.12 0.19 34.38
CA ALA A 402 -16.83 0.39 33.12
C ALA A 402 -17.19 -0.93 32.47
N ASP A 403 -18.35 -0.97 31.80
CA ASP A 403 -18.78 -2.09 30.97
C ASP A 403 -18.09 -2.00 29.58
N GLU A 404 -17.88 -0.78 29.11
CA GLU A 404 -17.31 -0.43 27.82
C GLU A 404 -16.63 0.94 27.92
N ALA A 405 -15.49 1.11 27.23
CA ALA A 405 -14.81 2.39 27.18
C ALA A 405 -14.28 2.67 25.76
N TRP A 406 -14.38 3.94 25.35
CA TRP A 406 -13.79 4.49 24.15
C TRP A 406 -12.73 5.53 24.49
N ILE A 407 -11.57 5.41 23.87
CA ILE A 407 -10.54 6.43 23.87
C ILE A 407 -10.46 7.00 22.47
N VAL A 408 -10.62 8.31 22.35
CA VAL A 408 -10.56 9.03 21.07
C VAL A 408 -9.39 9.97 21.13
N VAL A 409 -8.51 9.94 20.12
CA VAL A 409 -7.36 10.85 20.02
C VAL A 409 -7.44 11.64 18.73
N SER A 410 -7.36 12.96 18.85
CA SER A 410 -7.18 13.89 17.73
C SER A 410 -5.83 14.59 17.87
N ALA A 411 -5.17 14.88 16.76
CA ALA A 411 -3.93 15.63 16.75
C ALA A 411 -3.80 16.54 15.53
N LYS A 412 -3.14 17.68 15.75
CA LYS A 412 -2.80 18.65 14.68
C LYS A 412 -1.45 19.29 14.96
N THR A 413 -0.81 19.77 13.91
CA THR A 413 0.41 20.58 13.98
C THR A 413 0.18 21.94 13.36
N SER A 414 0.98 22.93 13.76
CA SER A 414 0.98 24.24 13.12
C SER A 414 1.47 24.22 11.67
N PHE A 415 2.15 23.15 11.24
CA PHE A 415 2.61 23.00 9.86
C PHE A 415 1.44 22.90 8.86
N LEU A 416 0.42 22.08 9.18
CA LEU A 416 -0.75 21.89 8.30
C LEU A 416 -1.92 22.81 8.69
N ALA A 417 -2.12 23.10 9.98
CA ALA A 417 -3.29 23.83 10.48
C ALA A 417 -3.01 25.30 10.88
N GLY A 418 -1.75 25.76 10.77
CA GLY A 418 -1.37 27.09 11.20
C GLY A 418 -1.62 27.30 12.68
N GLU A 419 -1.94 28.54 13.10
CA GLU A 419 -2.11 28.94 14.50
C GLU A 419 -3.32 28.30 15.21
N ILE A 420 -4.26 27.73 14.47
CA ILE A 420 -5.50 27.14 15.02
C ILE A 420 -5.37 25.65 15.35
N TYR A 421 -4.17 25.06 15.23
CA TYR A 421 -3.91 23.63 15.35
C TYR A 421 -4.49 23.00 16.64
N GLU A 422 -4.32 23.64 17.78
CA GLU A 422 -4.81 23.19 19.09
C GLU A 422 -6.36 23.24 19.15
N THR A 423 -6.94 24.37 18.76
CA THR A 423 -8.40 24.56 18.74
C THR A 423 -9.07 23.58 17.76
N GLU A 424 -8.44 23.35 16.62
CA GLU A 424 -8.96 22.43 15.61
C GLU A 424 -8.86 20.97 16.08
N ALA A 425 -7.78 20.58 16.78
CA ALA A 425 -7.66 19.27 17.38
C ALA A 425 -8.76 19.04 18.45
N ASP A 426 -9.02 20.00 19.33
CA ASP A 426 -10.09 19.89 20.34
C ASP A 426 -11.48 19.87 19.70
N ARG A 427 -11.70 20.67 18.67
CA ARG A 427 -12.98 20.67 17.91
C ARG A 427 -13.27 19.29 17.32
N ILE A 428 -12.28 18.71 16.61
CA ILE A 428 -12.41 17.37 15.98
C ILE A 428 -12.71 16.31 17.04
N LEU A 429 -11.97 16.33 18.15
CA LEU A 429 -12.20 15.42 19.27
C LEU A 429 -13.63 15.54 19.81
N ASN A 430 -14.08 16.78 20.09
CA ASN A 430 -15.41 17.03 20.64
C ASN A 430 -16.53 16.57 19.69
N ASP A 431 -16.35 16.79 18.40
CA ASP A 431 -17.31 16.36 17.37
C ASP A 431 -17.38 14.82 17.30
N ALA A 432 -16.23 14.14 17.39
CA ALA A 432 -16.17 12.68 17.44
C ALA A 432 -16.82 12.12 18.71
N LEU A 433 -16.51 12.67 19.89
CA LEU A 433 -17.09 12.22 21.17
C LEU A 433 -18.60 12.41 21.25
N LYS A 434 -19.19 13.37 20.51
CA LYS A 434 -20.63 13.57 20.42
C LYS A 434 -21.32 12.64 19.43
N SER A 435 -20.56 12.03 18.52
CA SER A 435 -21.10 11.12 17.50
C SER A 435 -21.32 9.71 18.08
N ASN A 436 -22.03 8.88 17.32
CA ASN A 436 -22.08 7.45 17.60
C ASN A 436 -20.76 6.80 17.16
N LEU A 437 -19.92 6.44 18.12
CA LEU A 437 -18.57 5.90 17.81
C LEU A 437 -18.62 4.54 17.08
N CYS A 438 -19.65 3.72 17.28
CA CYS A 438 -19.84 2.50 16.51
C CYS A 438 -20.14 2.78 15.04
N GLU A 439 -20.96 3.81 14.76
CA GLU A 439 -21.21 4.27 13.38
C GLU A 439 -19.94 4.87 12.77
N THR A 440 -19.16 5.64 13.55
CA THR A 440 -17.87 6.19 13.11
C THR A 440 -16.89 5.08 12.70
N VAL A 441 -16.84 3.96 13.42
CA VAL A 441 -16.05 2.79 13.02
C VAL A 441 -16.57 2.19 11.71
N SER A 442 -17.89 2.06 11.57
CA SER A 442 -18.49 1.52 10.35
C SER A 442 -18.22 2.42 9.14
N GLU A 443 -18.33 3.74 9.30
CA GLU A 443 -17.98 4.73 8.27
C GLU A 443 -16.49 4.63 7.89
N ALA A 444 -15.60 4.52 8.88
CA ALA A 444 -14.16 4.37 8.66
C ALA A 444 -13.82 3.10 7.87
N ILE A 445 -14.48 1.97 8.15
CA ILE A 445 -14.35 0.75 7.38
C ILE A 445 -14.79 0.97 5.93
N LEU A 446 -15.96 1.56 5.71
CA LEU A 446 -16.49 1.77 4.36
C LEU A 446 -15.61 2.70 3.53
N SER A 447 -15.12 3.80 4.10
CA SER A 447 -14.23 4.71 3.39
C SER A 447 -12.87 4.09 3.07
N TYR A 448 -12.34 3.28 3.98
CA TYR A 448 -11.14 2.49 3.73
C TYR A 448 -11.37 1.44 2.62
N GLN A 449 -12.45 0.68 2.70
CA GLN A 449 -12.81 -0.36 1.73
C GLN A 449 -13.08 0.20 0.33
N ALA A 450 -13.55 1.44 0.22
CA ALA A 450 -13.69 2.13 -1.07
C ALA A 450 -12.36 2.25 -1.85
N LEU A 451 -11.22 2.19 -1.15
CA LEU A 451 -9.88 2.14 -1.73
C LEU A 451 -9.34 0.71 -1.79
N PHE A 452 -9.41 -0.02 -0.69
CA PHE A 452 -8.78 -1.33 -0.56
C PHE A 452 -9.39 -2.36 -1.50
N ASN A 453 -10.72 -2.39 -1.64
CA ASN A 453 -11.42 -3.39 -2.45
C ASN A 453 -11.33 -3.17 -3.97
N ARG A 454 -10.68 -2.08 -4.43
CA ARG A 454 -10.51 -1.81 -5.87
C ARG A 454 -9.60 -2.80 -6.57
N ALA A 455 -8.61 -3.35 -5.87
CA ALA A 455 -7.67 -4.30 -6.43
C ALA A 455 -7.13 -5.26 -5.37
N GLY A 456 -6.68 -6.42 -5.80
CA GLY A 456 -6.06 -7.40 -4.91
C GLY A 456 -5.54 -8.61 -5.68
N ILE A 457 -4.72 -9.39 -4.98
CA ILE A 457 -4.11 -10.62 -5.51
C ILE A 457 -4.48 -11.78 -4.61
N ARG A 458 -4.74 -12.93 -5.22
CA ARG A 458 -4.98 -14.21 -4.55
C ARG A 458 -4.06 -15.26 -5.12
N LEU A 459 -3.36 -15.93 -4.23
CA LEU A 459 -2.53 -17.09 -4.52
C LEU A 459 -2.99 -18.27 -3.64
N PRO A 460 -2.72 -19.51 -4.04
CA PRO A 460 -3.14 -20.68 -3.27
C PRO A 460 -2.59 -20.66 -1.84
N GLU A 461 -3.41 -21.04 -0.89
CA GLU A 461 -2.96 -21.29 0.48
C GLU A 461 -2.19 -22.61 0.57
N ASN A 462 -1.10 -22.60 1.30
CA ASN A 462 -0.44 -23.80 1.76
C ASN A 462 -0.91 -24.10 3.18
N GLU A 463 -1.82 -25.03 3.34
CA GLU A 463 -2.45 -25.39 4.65
C GLU A 463 -1.41 -25.76 5.73
N ALA A 464 -0.24 -26.24 5.34
CA ALA A 464 0.82 -26.61 6.28
C ALA A 464 1.42 -25.40 7.02
N VAL A 465 1.28 -24.18 6.48
CA VAL A 465 1.86 -22.95 7.05
C VAL A 465 0.85 -21.80 7.19
N SER A 466 -0.26 -21.78 6.46
CA SER A 466 -1.21 -20.65 6.45
C SER A 466 -1.92 -20.43 7.79
N HIS A 467 -1.92 -21.43 8.69
CA HIS A 467 -2.45 -21.35 10.04
C HIS A 467 -1.46 -20.80 11.08
N LEU A 468 -0.19 -20.60 10.71
CA LEU A 468 0.84 -20.09 11.61
C LEU A 468 0.72 -18.57 11.75
N THR A 469 1.28 -18.03 12.85
CA THR A 469 1.43 -16.59 13.03
C THR A 469 2.29 -15.96 11.93
N THR A 470 2.16 -14.67 11.71
CA THR A 470 2.85 -13.99 10.61
C THR A 470 4.36 -14.09 10.72
N ASP A 471 4.92 -13.91 11.91
CA ASP A 471 6.34 -14.08 12.19
C ASP A 471 6.83 -15.52 11.94
N GLN A 472 6.07 -16.54 12.37
CA GLN A 472 6.37 -17.95 12.10
C GLN A 472 6.31 -18.25 10.60
N ARG A 473 5.38 -17.67 9.84
CA ARG A 473 5.32 -17.79 8.38
C ARG A 473 6.57 -17.19 7.73
N ILE A 474 7.03 -16.01 8.16
CA ILE A 474 8.26 -15.36 7.68
C ILE A 474 9.47 -16.27 7.95
N GLU A 475 9.61 -16.79 9.17
CA GLU A 475 10.72 -17.69 9.53
C GLU A 475 10.77 -18.96 8.67
N ARG A 476 9.62 -19.55 8.38
CA ARG A 476 9.51 -20.80 7.60
C ARG A 476 9.58 -20.59 6.10
N PHE A 477 9.35 -19.36 5.62
CA PHE A 477 9.26 -19.06 4.19
C PHE A 477 10.53 -19.45 3.39
N GLN A 478 11.68 -19.49 4.04
CA GLN A 478 12.93 -19.90 3.39
C GLN A 478 13.00 -21.41 3.12
N GLN A 479 12.33 -22.22 3.91
CA GLN A 479 12.34 -23.68 3.82
C GLN A 479 11.08 -24.22 3.12
N GLN A 480 9.94 -23.56 3.32
CA GLN A 480 8.63 -23.99 2.83
C GLN A 480 7.97 -22.89 2.02
N ASP A 481 7.50 -23.22 0.83
CA ASP A 481 6.82 -22.27 -0.04
C ASP A 481 5.43 -21.90 0.53
N ASP A 482 5.14 -20.61 0.53
CA ASP A 482 3.88 -20.03 0.99
C ASP A 482 3.41 -18.93 0.01
N PRO A 483 2.76 -19.29 -1.08
CA PRO A 483 2.26 -18.30 -2.04
C PRO A 483 1.28 -17.30 -1.41
N SER A 484 0.46 -17.74 -0.43
CA SER A 484 -0.47 -16.83 0.24
C SER A 484 0.23 -15.76 1.09
N LEU A 485 1.47 -15.97 1.54
CA LEU A 485 2.28 -14.94 2.19
C LEU A 485 2.71 -13.85 1.18
N ALA A 486 2.97 -14.22 -0.09
CA ALA A 486 3.25 -13.24 -1.13
C ALA A 486 1.99 -12.41 -1.46
N ALA A 487 0.81 -13.02 -1.47
CA ALA A 487 -0.45 -12.30 -1.61
C ALA A 487 -0.72 -11.37 -0.41
N LEU A 488 -0.45 -11.84 0.82
CA LEU A 488 -0.52 -11.01 2.03
C LEU A 488 0.41 -9.80 1.93
N TYR A 489 1.67 -10.01 1.52
CA TYR A 489 2.65 -8.93 1.37
C TYR A 489 2.19 -7.87 0.36
N TYR A 490 1.63 -8.28 -0.78
CA TYR A 490 1.07 -7.37 -1.77
C TYR A 490 -0.12 -6.57 -1.21
N ASN A 491 -1.08 -7.25 -0.60
CA ASN A 491 -2.26 -6.61 0.00
C ASN A 491 -1.86 -5.68 1.15
N TYR A 492 -0.85 -6.05 1.92
CA TYR A 492 -0.26 -5.22 2.97
C TYR A 492 0.41 -3.97 2.40
N GLY A 493 1.16 -4.07 1.29
CA GLY A 493 1.73 -2.90 0.63
C GLY A 493 0.67 -1.88 0.17
N ARG A 494 -0.47 -2.35 -0.33
CA ARG A 494 -1.63 -1.50 -0.63
C ARG A 494 -2.23 -0.86 0.64
N TYR A 495 -2.38 -1.66 1.70
CA TYR A 495 -2.81 -1.17 3.01
C TYR A 495 -1.90 -0.05 3.53
N LEU A 496 -0.58 -0.25 3.48
CA LEU A 496 0.40 0.74 3.92
C LEU A 496 0.30 2.05 3.14
N LEU A 497 0.09 2.00 1.82
CA LEU A 497 -0.15 3.20 1.00
C LEU A 497 -1.40 3.96 1.45
N ILE A 498 -2.53 3.26 1.57
CA ILE A 498 -3.81 3.85 1.99
C ILE A 498 -3.69 4.47 3.39
N SER A 499 -2.93 3.83 4.28
CA SER A 499 -2.77 4.24 5.68
C SER A 499 -1.76 5.38 5.88
N SER A 500 -0.80 5.58 4.94
CA SER A 500 0.32 6.52 5.13
C SER A 500 0.17 7.85 4.40
N THR A 501 -0.74 7.96 3.43
CA THR A 501 -0.92 9.21 2.67
C THR A 501 -2.36 9.38 2.18
N ARG A 502 -2.72 10.62 1.85
CA ARG A 502 -4.02 10.98 1.26
C ARG A 502 -3.94 12.35 0.58
N PRO A 503 -4.83 12.65 -0.38
CA PRO A 503 -4.90 13.98 -0.99
C PRO A 503 -4.99 15.09 0.07
N GLY A 504 -4.24 16.18 -0.14
CA GLY A 504 -4.16 17.31 0.79
C GLY A 504 -3.27 17.08 2.02
N SER A 505 -2.51 15.97 2.07
CA SER A 505 -1.51 15.66 3.08
C SER A 505 -0.11 15.64 2.46
N LEU A 506 0.89 15.11 3.19
CA LEU A 506 2.24 14.90 2.70
C LEU A 506 2.38 13.49 2.07
N PRO A 507 3.30 13.31 1.10
CA PRO A 507 3.62 11.96 0.63
C PRO A 507 4.31 11.14 1.73
N PRO A 508 4.29 9.80 1.65
CA PRO A 508 5.00 8.96 2.60
C PRO A 508 6.52 9.17 2.47
N ASN A 509 7.17 9.41 3.61
CA ASN A 509 8.62 9.59 3.70
C ASN A 509 9.37 8.24 3.85
N LEU A 510 10.66 8.23 4.24
CA LEU A 510 11.43 7.00 4.47
C LEU A 510 10.80 6.07 5.53
N GLN A 511 10.09 6.65 6.50
CA GLN A 511 9.35 5.92 7.55
C GLN A 511 7.90 5.62 7.14
N GLY A 512 7.47 6.03 5.95
CA GLY A 512 6.05 6.04 5.58
C GLY A 512 5.28 7.08 6.40
N LEU A 513 4.60 6.62 7.45
CA LEU A 513 3.91 7.45 8.45
C LEU A 513 4.42 7.15 9.86
N TRP A 514 5.08 6.03 10.09
CA TRP A 514 5.31 5.46 11.41
C TRP A 514 6.76 5.66 11.87
N ALA A 515 6.90 6.28 13.03
CA ALA A 515 8.15 6.49 13.75
C ALA A 515 7.92 6.30 15.25
N ASN A 516 8.92 5.82 15.95
CA ASN A 516 8.88 5.61 17.42
C ASN A 516 9.92 6.46 18.16
N GLU A 517 10.66 7.29 17.46
CA GLU A 517 11.74 8.10 18.00
C GLU A 517 11.68 9.55 17.50
N PRO A 518 12.24 10.51 18.27
CA PRO A 518 12.46 11.89 17.81
C PRO A 518 13.54 12.02 16.74
N GLY A 519 14.48 11.09 16.65
CA GLY A 519 15.59 11.06 15.69
C GLY A 519 15.49 9.91 14.72
N THR A 520 14.68 10.03 13.68
CA THR A 520 14.51 8.98 12.68
C THR A 520 15.77 8.78 11.82
N PRO A 521 16.07 7.54 11.40
CA PRO A 521 17.16 7.25 10.48
C PRO A 521 17.09 8.09 9.19
N TRP A 522 18.21 8.66 8.76
CA TRP A 522 18.31 9.55 7.61
C TRP A 522 17.28 10.68 7.64
N ASN A 523 17.00 11.21 8.85
CA ASN A 523 16.02 12.25 9.09
C ASN A 523 14.57 11.87 8.71
N GLY A 524 14.29 10.63 8.31
CA GLY A 524 13.01 10.24 7.76
C GLY A 524 12.59 11.08 6.55
N ASP A 525 13.53 11.57 5.76
CA ASP A 525 13.29 12.52 4.69
C ASP A 525 12.86 11.87 3.35
N TYR A 526 12.90 12.65 2.28
CA TYR A 526 12.61 12.20 0.91
C TYR A 526 13.93 12.09 0.12
N HIS A 527 14.58 10.93 0.16
CA HIS A 527 15.70 10.65 -0.73
C HIS A 527 15.20 10.46 -2.15
N THR A 528 15.79 11.22 -3.09
CA THR A 528 15.34 11.33 -4.49
C THR A 528 16.23 10.58 -5.47
N ASN A 529 17.12 9.74 -4.97
CA ASN A 529 17.95 8.86 -5.78
C ASN A 529 17.41 7.44 -5.93
N ILE A 530 16.33 7.09 -5.20
CA ILE A 530 15.57 5.83 -5.30
C ILE A 530 14.34 5.78 -4.37
N ASN A 531 14.45 6.23 -3.12
CA ASN A 531 13.53 5.85 -2.05
C ASN A 531 12.13 6.44 -2.23
N VAL A 532 11.97 7.76 -2.35
CA VAL A 532 10.65 8.39 -2.56
C VAL A 532 10.01 7.91 -3.85
N GLN A 533 10.79 7.63 -4.87
CA GLN A 533 10.30 7.07 -6.12
C GLN A 533 9.75 5.66 -5.90
N MET A 534 10.49 4.80 -5.22
CA MET A 534 10.07 3.43 -4.90
C MET A 534 8.80 3.39 -4.07
N ASN A 535 8.61 4.36 -3.14
CA ASN A 535 7.38 4.51 -2.37
C ASN A 535 6.14 4.65 -3.28
N HIS A 536 6.30 5.20 -4.49
CA HIS A 536 5.19 5.49 -5.39
C HIS A 536 5.06 4.51 -6.58
N TRP A 537 5.99 3.57 -6.77
CA TRP A 537 5.92 2.63 -7.90
C TRP A 537 4.63 1.81 -7.97
N PRO A 538 4.06 1.29 -6.87
CA PRO A 538 2.85 0.48 -6.97
C PRO A 538 1.55 1.29 -7.10
N VAL A 539 1.56 2.62 -6.83
CA VAL A 539 0.35 3.42 -6.63
C VAL A 539 -0.64 3.31 -7.79
N GLU A 540 -0.16 3.52 -9.02
CA GLU A 540 -1.02 3.52 -10.21
C GLU A 540 -1.53 2.11 -10.53
N GLN A 541 -0.62 1.14 -10.62
CA GLN A 541 -0.98 -0.22 -10.96
C GLN A 541 -1.87 -0.88 -9.91
N ALA A 542 -1.69 -0.51 -8.63
CA ALA A 542 -2.53 -0.97 -7.52
C ALA A 542 -3.90 -0.26 -7.43
N ASN A 543 -4.28 0.57 -8.42
CA ASN A 543 -5.56 1.29 -8.49
C ASN A 543 -5.80 2.26 -7.32
N LEU A 544 -4.76 3.05 -6.99
CA LEU A 544 -4.75 4.03 -5.90
C LEU A 544 -4.27 5.40 -6.39
N SER A 545 -4.63 5.76 -7.63
CA SER A 545 -4.11 6.95 -8.35
C SER A 545 -4.18 8.25 -7.56
N GLU A 546 -5.24 8.46 -6.73
CA GLU A 546 -5.38 9.65 -5.90
C GLU A 546 -4.28 9.81 -4.84
N LEU A 547 -3.62 8.72 -4.45
CA LEU A 547 -2.51 8.74 -3.49
C LEU A 547 -1.19 9.25 -4.10
N TYR A 548 -1.20 9.51 -5.41
CA TYR A 548 -0.10 10.20 -6.09
C TYR A 548 -0.10 11.70 -5.86
N LEU A 549 -1.28 12.30 -5.62
CA LEU A 549 -1.44 13.76 -5.55
C LEU A 549 -0.56 14.43 -4.49
N PRO A 550 -0.31 13.86 -3.29
CA PRO A 550 0.62 14.46 -2.33
C PRO A 550 2.07 14.59 -2.87
N LEU A 551 2.53 13.64 -3.70
CA LEU A 551 3.83 13.75 -4.37
C LEU A 551 3.82 14.87 -5.42
N VAL A 552 2.75 15.00 -6.18
CA VAL A 552 2.57 16.10 -7.15
C VAL A 552 2.66 17.45 -6.45
N ASP A 553 1.98 17.59 -5.30
CA ASP A 553 2.00 18.81 -4.50
C ASP A 553 3.39 19.11 -3.90
N LEU A 554 4.11 18.07 -3.47
CA LEU A 554 5.52 18.22 -3.04
C LEU A 554 6.37 18.76 -4.19
N VAL A 555 6.29 18.15 -5.38
CA VAL A 555 7.10 18.60 -6.54
C VAL A 555 6.78 20.03 -6.92
N LYS A 556 5.51 20.44 -6.89
CA LYS A 556 5.12 21.85 -7.14
C LYS A 556 5.80 22.82 -6.18
N ARG A 557 5.87 22.48 -4.89
CA ARG A 557 6.53 23.31 -3.88
C ARG A 557 8.06 23.38 -4.04
N LEU A 558 8.68 22.36 -4.62
CA LEU A 558 10.13 22.33 -4.85
C LEU A 558 10.61 23.22 -6.00
N VAL A 559 9.73 23.56 -6.95
CA VAL A 559 10.13 24.30 -8.16
C VAL A 559 10.81 25.63 -7.84
N PRO A 560 10.25 26.53 -7.01
CA PRO A 560 10.89 27.82 -6.72
C PRO A 560 12.31 27.68 -6.10
N SER A 561 12.45 26.83 -5.08
CA SER A 561 13.76 26.57 -4.46
C SER A 561 14.74 25.90 -5.43
N GLY A 562 14.21 25.04 -6.32
CA GLY A 562 15.00 24.40 -7.38
C GLY A 562 15.53 25.38 -8.42
N GLU A 563 14.79 26.42 -8.76
CA GLU A 563 15.25 27.51 -9.65
C GLU A 563 16.39 28.33 -9.02
N GLU A 564 16.27 28.59 -7.71
CA GLU A 564 17.35 29.24 -6.97
C GLU A 564 18.62 28.38 -6.90
N SER A 565 18.45 27.08 -6.62
CA SER A 565 19.55 26.11 -6.63
C SER A 565 20.22 26.00 -8.02
N ALA A 566 19.43 25.99 -9.08
CA ALA A 566 19.98 25.97 -10.44
C ALA A 566 20.94 27.17 -10.69
N LYS A 567 20.54 28.37 -10.33
CA LYS A 567 21.35 29.59 -10.48
C LYS A 567 22.56 29.61 -9.55
N ALA A 568 22.39 29.20 -8.29
CA ALA A 568 23.48 29.25 -7.30
C ALA A 568 24.60 28.26 -7.63
N PHE A 569 24.26 27.04 -8.04
CA PHE A 569 25.25 26.00 -8.28
C PHE A 569 25.72 25.92 -9.74
N TYR A 570 24.85 26.21 -10.73
CA TYR A 570 25.20 26.08 -12.16
C TYR A 570 25.37 27.40 -12.89
N GLY A 571 25.19 28.54 -12.19
CA GLY A 571 25.42 29.87 -12.70
C GLY A 571 24.15 30.59 -13.16
N PRO A 572 24.21 31.92 -13.33
CA PRO A 572 23.04 32.76 -13.60
C PRO A 572 22.36 32.47 -14.95
N GLN A 573 23.04 31.75 -15.86
CA GLN A 573 22.49 31.33 -17.16
C GLN A 573 21.63 30.05 -17.05
N ALA A 574 21.68 29.33 -15.95
CA ALA A 574 20.88 28.14 -15.73
C ALA A 574 19.38 28.51 -15.71
N LYS A 575 18.60 27.82 -16.53
CA LYS A 575 17.14 27.95 -16.62
C LYS A 575 16.46 26.82 -15.89
N GLY A 576 15.17 27.01 -15.62
CA GLY A 576 14.35 25.99 -14.96
C GLY A 576 14.83 25.65 -13.56
N TRP A 577 14.58 24.44 -13.09
CA TRP A 577 14.81 24.03 -11.71
C TRP A 577 15.55 22.68 -11.60
N VAL A 578 16.28 22.53 -10.50
CA VAL A 578 17.04 21.30 -10.18
C VAL A 578 16.68 20.81 -8.78
N LEU A 579 16.62 19.49 -8.63
CA LEU A 579 16.61 18.81 -7.33
C LEU A 579 17.74 17.79 -7.32
N HIS A 580 18.53 17.83 -6.27
CA HIS A 580 19.62 16.88 -6.07
C HIS A 580 19.12 15.60 -5.37
N MET A 581 19.94 15.01 -4.52
CA MET A 581 19.77 13.66 -4.01
C MET A 581 18.72 13.53 -2.91
N MET A 582 18.36 14.61 -2.22
CA MET A 582 17.44 14.58 -1.09
C MET A 582 16.63 15.86 -0.96
N THR A 583 15.47 15.76 -0.33
CA THR A 583 14.61 16.88 0.03
C THR A 583 13.84 16.61 1.32
N ASN A 584 13.12 17.62 1.82
CA ASN A 584 12.30 17.56 3.01
C ASN A 584 11.05 18.44 2.83
N VAL A 585 10.26 18.60 3.88
CA VAL A 585 9.05 19.44 3.86
C VAL A 585 9.35 20.94 3.78
N TRP A 586 10.62 21.33 3.99
CA TRP A 586 11.14 22.70 3.92
C TRP A 586 11.69 23.07 2.54
N ASN A 587 11.42 22.24 1.53
CA ASN A 587 11.80 22.46 0.13
C ASN A 587 13.33 22.53 -0.13
N TYR A 588 14.11 21.71 0.57
CA TYR A 588 15.54 21.60 0.32
C TYR A 588 15.81 21.06 -1.09
N THR A 589 16.65 21.74 -1.87
CA THR A 589 16.96 21.35 -3.27
C THR A 589 18.46 21.39 -3.61
N ALA A 590 19.30 21.88 -2.68
CA ALA A 590 20.75 21.95 -2.86
C ALA A 590 21.40 20.54 -2.96
N PRO A 591 22.66 20.42 -3.42
CA PRO A 591 23.43 19.18 -3.32
C PRO A 591 23.53 18.67 -1.86
N GLY A 592 23.88 17.39 -1.68
CA GLY A 592 24.26 16.88 -0.36
C GLY A 592 25.60 17.44 0.10
N GLU A 593 25.89 17.34 1.41
CA GLU A 593 27.13 17.87 2.00
C GLU A 593 28.41 17.17 1.51
N HIS A 594 28.27 15.99 0.94
CA HIS A 594 29.38 15.18 0.46
C HIS A 594 29.17 14.78 -1.01
N PRO A 595 30.07 15.22 -1.93
CA PRO A 595 29.87 15.00 -3.36
C PRO A 595 29.78 13.54 -3.79
N SER A 596 30.33 12.58 -3.02
CA SER A 596 30.30 11.17 -3.36
C SER A 596 28.88 10.60 -3.43
N TRP A 597 27.97 11.14 -2.65
CA TRP A 597 26.54 10.74 -2.65
C TRP A 597 25.61 11.91 -2.99
N GLY A 598 26.03 13.15 -2.75
CA GLY A 598 25.20 14.34 -2.88
C GLY A 598 25.28 15.07 -4.22
N ALA A 599 26.19 14.66 -5.14
CA ALA A 599 26.42 15.38 -6.40
C ALA A 599 25.39 15.06 -7.51
N THR A 600 24.61 13.98 -7.40
CA THR A 600 23.60 13.68 -8.41
C THR A 600 22.58 14.80 -8.50
N ASN A 601 22.21 15.21 -9.73
CA ASN A 601 21.32 16.34 -10.01
C ASN A 601 20.05 15.95 -10.76
N THR A 602 19.73 14.67 -10.82
CA THR A 602 18.60 14.12 -11.58
C THR A 602 17.39 13.79 -10.75
N GLY A 603 17.35 14.15 -9.45
CA GLY A 603 16.20 13.91 -8.58
C GLY A 603 14.92 14.53 -9.12
N GLY A 604 14.99 15.79 -9.62
CA GLY A 604 13.85 16.47 -10.24
C GLY A 604 13.38 15.80 -11.54
N ALA A 605 14.30 15.33 -12.38
CA ALA A 605 13.97 14.60 -13.60
C ALA A 605 13.22 13.29 -13.29
N TRP A 606 13.68 12.56 -12.26
CA TRP A 606 13.02 11.31 -11.85
C TRP A 606 11.62 11.55 -11.27
N LEU A 607 11.45 12.61 -10.49
CA LEU A 607 10.11 12.98 -10.02
C LEU A 607 9.19 13.39 -11.18
N CYS A 608 9.70 14.08 -12.21
CA CYS A 608 8.94 14.38 -13.43
C CYS A 608 8.48 13.11 -14.17
N ALA A 609 9.26 12.02 -14.16
CA ALA A 609 8.83 10.73 -14.70
C ALA A 609 7.60 10.20 -13.96
N HIS A 610 7.50 10.40 -12.63
CA HIS A 610 6.33 10.08 -11.84
C HIS A 610 5.11 10.93 -12.21
N LEU A 611 5.28 12.24 -12.44
CA LEU A 611 4.19 13.11 -12.90
C LEU A 611 3.63 12.62 -14.25
N TRP A 612 4.51 12.23 -15.17
CA TRP A 612 4.13 11.68 -16.46
C TRP A 612 3.44 10.33 -16.35
N GLU A 613 3.91 9.46 -15.45
CA GLU A 613 3.31 8.15 -15.20
C GLU A 613 1.85 8.27 -14.75
N HIS A 614 1.53 9.20 -13.84
CA HIS A 614 0.15 9.47 -13.45
C HIS A 614 -0.72 9.88 -14.64
N TYR A 615 -0.18 10.67 -15.57
CA TYR A 615 -0.89 11.00 -16.80
C TYR A 615 -1.15 9.75 -17.66
N LEU A 616 -0.17 8.87 -17.82
CA LEU A 616 -0.33 7.64 -18.62
C LEU A 616 -1.44 6.72 -18.09
N PHE A 617 -1.70 6.74 -16.79
CA PHE A 617 -2.75 5.95 -16.15
C PHE A 617 -4.09 6.69 -16.02
N SER A 618 -4.09 8.01 -15.92
CA SER A 618 -5.31 8.82 -15.80
C SER A 618 -5.88 9.28 -17.14
N GLY A 619 -5.03 9.59 -18.11
CA GLY A 619 -5.41 10.22 -19.37
C GLY A 619 -5.95 11.64 -19.20
N ASP A 620 -5.82 12.23 -18.01
CA ASP A 620 -6.37 13.55 -17.71
C ASP A 620 -5.54 14.66 -18.35
N ARG A 621 -6.09 15.24 -19.38
CA ARG A 621 -5.44 16.32 -20.15
C ARG A 621 -5.34 17.63 -19.35
N ASN A 622 -6.24 17.87 -18.39
CA ASN A 622 -6.15 19.05 -17.54
C ASN A 622 -5.01 18.90 -16.53
N TYR A 623 -4.88 17.72 -15.95
CA TYR A 623 -3.72 17.37 -15.12
C TYR A 623 -2.41 17.53 -15.91
N LEU A 624 -2.35 17.01 -17.14
CA LEU A 624 -1.16 17.16 -17.99
C LEU A 624 -0.80 18.63 -18.22
N ALA A 625 -1.80 19.48 -18.47
CA ALA A 625 -1.58 20.92 -18.66
C ALA A 625 -1.05 21.60 -17.39
N ASP A 626 -1.48 21.14 -16.20
CA ASP A 626 -1.04 21.64 -14.90
C ASP A 626 0.41 21.25 -14.58
N ILE A 627 0.83 20.02 -14.91
CA ILE A 627 2.20 19.55 -14.64
C ILE A 627 3.21 19.88 -15.76
N TYR A 628 2.74 20.23 -16.94
CA TYR A 628 3.62 20.50 -18.10
C TYR A 628 4.67 21.57 -17.84
N PRO A 629 4.36 22.73 -17.21
CA PRO A 629 5.36 23.75 -16.87
C PRO A 629 6.47 23.24 -15.94
N ILE A 630 6.13 22.32 -15.04
CA ILE A 630 7.07 21.70 -14.09
C ILE A 630 8.06 20.81 -14.84
N MET A 631 7.55 19.92 -15.70
CA MET A 631 8.36 19.04 -16.52
C MET A 631 9.23 19.83 -17.51
N LYS A 632 8.66 20.85 -18.13
CA LYS A 632 9.38 21.76 -19.02
C LYS A 632 10.50 22.46 -18.28
N GLY A 633 10.24 23.04 -17.09
CA GLY A 633 11.27 23.70 -16.28
C GLY A 633 12.41 22.77 -15.89
N ALA A 634 12.13 21.51 -15.51
CA ALA A 634 13.17 20.51 -15.27
C ALA A 634 13.99 20.24 -16.54
N SER A 635 13.35 20.14 -17.71
CA SER A 635 14.05 19.94 -18.98
C SER A 635 14.90 21.14 -19.39
N GLU A 636 14.43 22.35 -19.13
CA GLU A 636 15.19 23.61 -19.40
C GLU A 636 16.47 23.70 -18.57
N PHE A 637 16.43 23.14 -17.33
CA PHE A 637 17.65 23.05 -16.52
C PHE A 637 18.74 22.25 -17.25
N PHE A 638 18.41 21.01 -17.67
CA PHE A 638 19.40 20.18 -18.37
C PHE A 638 19.79 20.79 -19.73
N TYR A 639 18.84 21.33 -20.50
CA TYR A 639 19.10 21.93 -21.77
C TYR A 639 20.09 23.13 -21.69
N SER A 640 20.02 23.89 -20.60
CA SER A 640 20.88 25.05 -20.37
C SER A 640 22.22 24.75 -19.66
N THR A 641 22.35 23.61 -18.99
CA THR A 641 23.49 23.30 -18.12
C THR A 641 24.35 22.14 -18.58
N MET A 642 23.84 21.23 -19.41
CA MET A 642 24.62 20.15 -19.99
C MET A 642 25.71 20.69 -20.89
N VAL A 643 26.79 19.93 -21.01
CA VAL A 643 28.00 20.35 -21.77
C VAL A 643 28.41 19.28 -22.76
N ARG A 644 29.05 19.65 -23.85
CA ARG A 644 29.66 18.71 -24.80
C ARG A 644 30.98 18.22 -24.26
N GLU A 645 31.07 16.92 -23.99
CA GLU A 645 32.35 16.34 -23.61
C GLU A 645 33.29 16.21 -24.84
N PRO A 646 34.59 16.36 -24.63
CA PRO A 646 35.53 16.57 -25.76
C PRO A 646 35.88 15.31 -26.54
N LYS A 647 35.67 14.08 -25.99
CA LYS A 647 36.13 12.85 -26.60
C LYS A 647 35.19 12.35 -27.71
N HIS A 648 33.90 12.38 -27.47
CA HIS A 648 32.89 11.91 -28.42
C HIS A 648 31.96 13.01 -28.91
N GLY A 649 32.01 14.20 -28.30
CA GLY A 649 31.12 15.32 -28.59
C GLY A 649 29.70 15.14 -28.08
N TRP A 650 29.48 14.20 -27.15
CA TRP A 650 28.18 13.97 -26.58
C TRP A 650 27.78 15.04 -25.57
N LEU A 651 26.47 15.24 -25.44
CA LEU A 651 25.88 16.17 -24.46
C LEU A 651 25.70 15.42 -23.12
N VAL A 652 26.37 15.88 -22.06
CA VAL A 652 26.44 15.19 -20.76
C VAL A 652 26.19 16.14 -19.59
N THR A 653 25.67 15.59 -18.48
CA THR A 653 25.67 16.25 -17.17
C THR A 653 27.10 16.32 -16.61
N ALA A 654 27.52 17.48 -16.03
CA ALA A 654 28.84 17.63 -15.40
C ALA A 654 28.86 18.86 -14.47
N PRO A 655 29.26 18.71 -13.19
CA PRO A 655 29.57 17.49 -12.48
C PRO A 655 28.30 16.75 -12.01
N THR A 656 28.46 15.46 -11.69
CA THR A 656 27.40 14.60 -11.11
C THR A 656 28.03 13.34 -10.51
N SER A 657 27.22 12.39 -10.01
CA SER A 657 27.64 11.05 -9.60
C SER A 657 26.60 10.01 -10.03
N SER A 658 27.02 8.74 -10.24
CA SER A 658 26.07 7.64 -10.30
C SER A 658 25.75 7.20 -8.88
N PRO A 659 24.53 7.39 -8.38
CA PRO A 659 24.21 6.99 -7.01
C PRO A 659 24.37 5.49 -6.78
N GLU A 660 25.05 5.06 -5.74
CA GLU A 660 26.02 5.77 -4.89
C GLU A 660 27.37 5.09 -5.03
N ASN A 661 27.61 4.39 -6.17
CA ASN A 661 28.83 3.61 -6.40
C ASN A 661 30.01 4.52 -6.79
N ALA A 662 31.20 3.98 -6.62
CA ALA A 662 32.46 4.63 -7.01
C ALA A 662 33.26 3.74 -7.96
N PHE A 663 34.25 4.33 -8.63
CA PHE A 663 35.12 3.66 -9.58
C PHE A 663 36.59 4.01 -9.35
N TYR A 664 37.48 3.26 -9.97
CA TYR A 664 38.89 3.57 -10.03
C TYR A 664 39.27 4.15 -11.41
N LEU A 665 40.03 5.21 -11.41
CA LEU A 665 40.65 5.69 -12.64
C LEU A 665 41.72 4.72 -13.16
N PRO A 666 41.94 4.66 -14.48
CA PRO A 666 43.03 3.85 -15.04
C PRO A 666 44.37 4.20 -14.42
N GLY A 667 45.15 3.19 -14.03
CA GLY A 667 46.48 3.42 -13.44
C GLY A 667 46.70 2.67 -12.13
N LYS A 668 47.69 3.10 -11.35
CA LYS A 668 48.07 2.50 -10.08
C LYS A 668 47.40 3.15 -8.86
N ASP A 669 46.83 4.34 -9.01
CA ASP A 669 46.09 5.03 -7.94
C ASP A 669 44.71 4.33 -7.75
N ARG A 670 44.48 3.86 -6.54
CA ARG A 670 43.23 3.16 -6.15
C ARG A 670 42.36 4.06 -5.26
N THR A 671 42.43 5.37 -5.44
CA THR A 671 41.50 6.28 -4.77
C THR A 671 40.10 6.09 -5.34
N PRO A 672 39.07 5.81 -4.50
CA PRO A 672 37.69 5.74 -4.95
C PRO A 672 37.19 7.11 -5.47
N ILE A 673 36.61 7.10 -6.67
CA ILE A 673 36.07 8.31 -7.33
C ILE A 673 34.59 8.08 -7.54
N SER A 674 33.77 9.05 -7.11
CA SER A 674 32.32 9.06 -7.34
C SER A 674 31.92 10.15 -8.34
N VAL A 675 32.67 11.27 -8.34
CA VAL A 675 32.37 12.42 -9.21
C VAL A 675 32.74 12.12 -10.65
N CYS A 676 31.78 12.31 -11.54
CA CYS A 676 31.90 11.99 -12.96
C CYS A 676 31.11 12.96 -13.84
N MET A 677 31.08 12.68 -15.12
CA MET A 677 30.21 13.31 -16.12
C MET A 677 29.44 12.25 -16.86
N GLY A 678 28.18 12.54 -17.20
CA GLY A 678 27.33 11.71 -18.03
C GLY A 678 27.19 10.23 -17.61
N PRO A 679 26.96 9.87 -16.32
CA PRO A 679 26.70 8.50 -15.96
C PRO A 679 25.41 8.01 -16.61
N THR A 680 25.31 6.73 -16.85
CA THR A 680 24.22 6.11 -17.61
C THR A 680 22.84 6.46 -17.05
N MET A 681 22.67 6.50 -15.73
CA MET A 681 21.41 6.87 -15.09
C MET A 681 20.97 8.28 -15.47
N ASP A 682 21.89 9.26 -15.40
CA ASP A 682 21.55 10.64 -15.74
C ASP A 682 21.09 10.75 -17.20
N ILE A 683 21.79 10.09 -18.11
CA ILE A 683 21.46 10.11 -19.54
C ILE A 683 20.12 9.43 -19.81
N GLN A 684 19.81 8.35 -19.11
CA GLN A 684 18.51 7.69 -19.19
C GLN A 684 17.38 8.61 -18.69
N LEU A 685 17.56 9.28 -17.55
CA LEU A 685 16.57 10.20 -16.97
C LEU A 685 16.36 11.44 -17.85
N VAL A 686 17.43 12.04 -18.35
CA VAL A 686 17.32 13.21 -19.25
C VAL A 686 16.64 12.84 -20.56
N ARG A 687 17.00 11.69 -21.15
CA ARG A 687 16.35 11.18 -22.36
C ARG A 687 14.85 10.98 -22.17
N GLU A 688 14.46 10.39 -21.06
CA GLU A 688 13.05 10.18 -20.71
C GLU A 688 12.33 11.50 -20.49
N LEU A 689 12.91 12.41 -19.70
CA LEU A 689 12.32 13.73 -19.45
C LEU A 689 12.08 14.50 -20.76
N TYR A 690 13.08 14.54 -21.66
CA TYR A 690 12.93 15.20 -22.95
C TYR A 690 11.85 14.56 -23.80
N THR A 691 11.81 13.22 -23.86
CA THR A 691 10.78 12.48 -24.59
C THR A 691 9.39 12.80 -24.05
N ASN A 692 9.21 12.80 -22.74
CA ASN A 692 7.93 13.06 -22.08
C ASN A 692 7.47 14.51 -22.30
N VAL A 693 8.40 15.49 -22.28
CA VAL A 693 8.07 16.90 -22.58
C VAL A 693 7.68 17.07 -24.05
N ILE A 694 8.35 16.40 -24.99
CA ILE A 694 8.00 16.41 -26.42
C ILE A 694 6.59 15.84 -26.60
N GLU A 695 6.29 14.67 -26.02
CA GLU A 695 4.97 14.05 -26.14
C GLU A 695 3.89 14.93 -25.50
N ALA A 696 4.14 15.48 -24.32
CA ALA A 696 3.21 16.41 -23.66
C ALA A 696 2.94 17.67 -24.47
N SER A 697 4.00 18.25 -25.09
CA SER A 697 3.90 19.39 -26.02
C SER A 697 2.97 19.07 -27.18
N HIS A 698 3.13 17.91 -27.82
CA HIS A 698 2.29 17.46 -28.93
C HIS A 698 0.83 17.25 -28.49
N ILE A 699 0.60 16.63 -27.34
CA ILE A 699 -0.75 16.39 -26.81
C ILE A 699 -1.46 17.71 -26.48
N LEU A 700 -0.72 18.66 -25.89
CA LEU A 700 -1.26 19.96 -25.49
C LEU A 700 -1.28 20.99 -26.64
N HIS A 701 -0.64 20.70 -27.76
CA HIS A 701 -0.44 21.62 -28.92
C HIS A 701 0.26 22.93 -28.50
N THR A 702 1.36 22.82 -27.77
CA THR A 702 2.14 23.97 -27.29
C THR A 702 3.63 23.74 -27.51
N ASP A 703 4.44 24.82 -27.49
CA ASP A 703 5.92 24.80 -27.45
C ASP A 703 6.61 23.96 -28.55
N THR A 704 6.04 23.88 -29.77
CA THR A 704 6.55 23.04 -30.86
C THR A 704 8.04 23.24 -31.17
N ALA A 705 8.49 24.49 -31.22
CA ALA A 705 9.91 24.80 -31.45
C ALA A 705 10.84 24.31 -30.34
N TYR A 706 10.37 24.31 -29.08
CA TYR A 706 11.11 23.72 -27.97
C TYR A 706 11.15 22.20 -28.03
N ALA A 707 10.05 21.58 -28.41
CA ALA A 707 10.00 20.14 -28.63
C ALA A 707 10.98 19.69 -29.72
N GLU A 708 11.08 20.44 -30.84
CA GLU A 708 12.07 20.21 -31.91
C GLU A 708 13.51 20.33 -31.39
N ALA A 709 13.81 21.35 -30.58
CA ALA A 709 15.13 21.54 -29.96
C ALA A 709 15.49 20.40 -28.99
N LEU A 710 14.50 19.88 -28.23
CA LEU A 710 14.72 18.71 -27.36
C LEU A 710 14.96 17.44 -28.19
N GLN A 711 14.26 17.27 -29.32
CA GLN A 711 14.47 16.13 -30.21
C GLN A 711 15.90 16.13 -30.80
N GLU A 712 16.42 17.30 -31.19
CA GLU A 712 17.83 17.45 -31.59
C GLU A 712 18.80 17.12 -30.44
N ALA A 713 18.51 17.61 -29.23
CA ALA A 713 19.32 17.33 -28.04
C ALA A 713 19.37 15.83 -27.68
N ILE A 714 18.27 15.10 -27.83
CA ILE A 714 18.23 13.63 -27.65
C ILE A 714 19.23 12.94 -28.59
N GLY A 715 19.36 13.41 -29.83
CA GLY A 715 20.32 12.86 -30.79
C GLY A 715 21.77 13.04 -30.41
N LEU A 716 22.05 13.96 -29.46
CA LEU A 716 23.39 14.26 -28.98
C LEU A 716 23.75 13.57 -27.65
N LEU A 717 22.78 12.94 -27.00
CA LEU A 717 23.01 12.19 -25.78
C LEU A 717 23.81 10.90 -26.03
N PRO A 718 24.68 10.48 -25.10
CA PRO A 718 25.36 9.18 -25.19
C PRO A 718 24.35 8.05 -25.44
N PRO A 719 24.68 7.07 -26.31
CA PRO A 719 23.89 5.84 -26.40
C PRO A 719 24.10 4.99 -25.15
N HIS A 720 23.23 4.00 -24.93
CA HIS A 720 23.52 2.95 -23.95
C HIS A 720 24.75 2.18 -24.39
N GLN A 721 25.69 2.00 -23.48
CA GLN A 721 26.97 1.36 -23.78
C GLN A 721 27.10 -0.01 -23.08
N ILE A 722 27.63 -0.98 -23.83
CA ILE A 722 27.93 -2.30 -23.28
C ILE A 722 29.44 -2.40 -23.09
N SER A 723 29.87 -2.82 -21.89
CA SER A 723 31.28 -3.00 -21.55
C SER A 723 31.91 -4.10 -22.39
N LYS A 724 33.23 -4.12 -22.48
CA LYS A 724 34.00 -5.21 -23.11
C LYS A 724 33.72 -6.58 -22.49
N LYS A 725 33.21 -6.63 -21.24
CA LYS A 725 32.83 -7.84 -20.53
C LYS A 725 31.34 -8.20 -20.72
N GLY A 726 30.60 -7.35 -21.45
CA GLY A 726 29.22 -7.61 -21.86
C GLY A 726 28.13 -7.17 -20.90
N TYR A 727 28.43 -6.43 -19.82
CA TYR A 727 27.43 -5.83 -18.94
C TYR A 727 27.14 -4.36 -19.35
N LEU A 728 26.03 -3.80 -18.91
CA LEU A 728 25.68 -2.40 -19.16
C LEU A 728 26.64 -1.49 -18.38
N MET A 729 27.25 -0.50 -19.06
CA MET A 729 28.18 0.41 -18.41
C MET A 729 27.45 1.38 -17.49
N GLU A 730 27.99 1.61 -16.29
CA GLU A 730 27.44 2.55 -15.31
C GLU A 730 27.92 3.98 -15.57
N TRP A 731 29.13 4.15 -16.04
CA TRP A 731 29.75 5.44 -16.35
C TRP A 731 30.00 5.60 -17.84
N LEU A 732 30.35 6.80 -18.23
CA LEU A 732 30.66 7.15 -19.64
C LEU A 732 31.81 6.31 -20.21
N GLU A 733 32.75 5.95 -19.36
CA GLU A 733 33.87 5.06 -19.68
C GLU A 733 33.76 3.75 -18.93
N ASP A 734 34.38 2.69 -19.47
CA ASP A 734 34.36 1.34 -18.89
C ASP A 734 35.35 1.25 -17.69
N TYR A 735 35.03 1.99 -16.62
CA TYR A 735 35.81 2.03 -15.40
C TYR A 735 35.64 0.74 -14.57
N GLU A 736 36.64 0.47 -13.72
CA GLU A 736 36.57 -0.59 -12.72
C GLU A 736 35.79 -0.10 -11.49
N GLU A 737 34.74 -0.80 -11.11
CA GLU A 737 33.94 -0.50 -9.93
C GLU A 737 34.75 -0.73 -8.64
N THR A 738 34.53 0.14 -7.62
CA THR A 738 35.13 -0.07 -6.29
C THR A 738 34.42 -1.17 -5.52
N ASP A 739 33.09 -1.30 -5.71
CA ASP A 739 32.24 -2.33 -5.13
C ASP A 739 31.37 -2.97 -6.21
N ILE A 740 31.73 -4.19 -6.59
CA ILE A 740 31.02 -4.98 -7.60
C ILE A 740 29.60 -5.36 -7.08
N HIS A 741 29.46 -5.52 -5.76
CA HIS A 741 28.22 -5.94 -5.11
C HIS A 741 27.46 -4.76 -4.51
N HIS A 742 27.75 -3.54 -4.95
CA HIS A 742 27.11 -2.34 -4.45
C HIS A 742 25.58 -2.44 -4.48
N ARG A 743 24.93 -1.95 -3.42
CA ARG A 743 23.46 -2.02 -3.28
C ARG A 743 22.70 -1.24 -4.37
N HIS A 744 23.24 -0.12 -4.87
CA HIS A 744 22.65 0.62 -5.99
C HIS A 744 22.97 -0.02 -7.35
N VAL A 745 21.97 0.01 -8.25
CA VAL A 745 22.07 -0.46 -9.64
C VAL A 745 21.51 0.62 -10.58
N SER A 746 21.93 1.85 -10.34
CA SER A 746 21.34 3.08 -10.91
C SER A 746 21.33 3.09 -12.44
N HIS A 747 22.33 2.55 -13.09
CA HIS A 747 22.45 2.45 -14.56
C HIS A 747 21.43 1.51 -15.21
N LEU A 748 20.68 0.73 -14.41
CA LEU A 748 19.56 -0.08 -14.90
C LEU A 748 18.20 0.65 -14.83
N TYR A 749 18.19 1.96 -14.52
CA TYR A 749 16.97 2.76 -14.54
C TYR A 749 16.18 2.58 -15.84
N GLY A 750 16.83 2.56 -16.99
CA GLY A 750 16.19 2.38 -18.29
C GLY A 750 15.49 1.02 -18.49
N LEU A 751 15.80 0.00 -17.65
CA LEU A 751 15.06 -1.26 -17.60
C LEU A 751 13.84 -1.16 -16.66
N HIS A 752 14.02 -0.59 -15.47
CA HIS A 752 12.96 -0.32 -14.50
C HIS A 752 13.36 0.83 -13.56
N PRO A 753 12.47 1.82 -13.31
CA PRO A 753 11.09 1.96 -13.79
C PRO A 753 10.97 2.43 -15.27
N GLY A 754 12.02 2.96 -15.87
CA GLY A 754 12.04 3.35 -17.27
C GLY A 754 11.65 2.21 -18.24
N ASN A 755 11.57 2.55 -19.52
CA ASN A 755 11.16 1.62 -20.59
C ASN A 755 12.09 1.67 -21.82
N GLN A 756 13.29 2.22 -21.66
CA GLN A 756 14.28 2.34 -22.74
C GLN A 756 14.95 1.01 -23.08
N ILE A 757 14.95 0.09 -22.11
CA ILE A 757 15.51 -1.26 -22.25
C ILE A 757 14.37 -2.27 -22.08
N SER A 758 14.20 -3.14 -23.06
CA SER A 758 13.15 -4.15 -23.09
C SER A 758 13.66 -5.43 -23.75
N VAL A 759 13.24 -6.58 -23.23
CA VAL A 759 13.56 -7.90 -23.83
C VAL A 759 13.02 -8.04 -25.25
N LEU A 760 12.02 -7.25 -25.63
CA LEU A 760 11.40 -7.31 -26.94
C LEU A 760 11.95 -6.26 -27.92
N LYS A 761 12.25 -5.04 -27.43
CA LYS A 761 12.66 -3.92 -28.27
C LYS A 761 14.17 -3.77 -28.36
N THR A 762 14.90 -4.09 -27.29
CA THR A 762 16.35 -3.94 -27.19
C THR A 762 16.99 -5.17 -26.53
N PRO A 763 16.88 -6.36 -27.15
CA PRO A 763 17.28 -7.63 -26.52
C PRO A 763 18.76 -7.68 -26.12
N GLU A 764 19.66 -7.03 -26.87
CA GLU A 764 21.08 -6.96 -26.55
C GLU A 764 21.35 -6.16 -25.24
N LEU A 765 20.64 -5.04 -25.07
CA LEU A 765 20.72 -4.24 -23.84
C LEU A 765 20.09 -4.99 -22.66
N ALA A 766 19.00 -5.68 -22.88
CA ALA A 766 18.35 -6.53 -21.86
C ALA A 766 19.29 -7.64 -21.39
N GLU A 767 20.04 -8.26 -22.31
CA GLU A 767 21.05 -9.28 -21.97
C GLU A 767 22.23 -8.65 -21.21
N ALA A 768 22.66 -7.45 -21.57
CA ALA A 768 23.68 -6.71 -20.83
C ALA A 768 23.23 -6.38 -19.39
N CYS A 769 21.95 -6.02 -19.20
CA CYS A 769 21.37 -5.84 -17.86
C CYS A 769 21.33 -7.16 -17.06
N ARG A 770 21.00 -8.28 -17.70
CA ARG A 770 21.05 -9.61 -17.07
C ARG A 770 22.46 -9.94 -16.56
N LYS A 771 23.47 -9.68 -17.37
CA LYS A 771 24.88 -9.86 -16.96
C LYS A 771 25.28 -8.91 -15.83
N THR A 772 24.81 -7.66 -15.85
CA THR A 772 25.01 -6.72 -14.76
C THR A 772 24.43 -7.24 -13.45
N LEU A 773 23.18 -7.69 -13.46
CA LEU A 773 22.49 -8.21 -12.27
C LEU A 773 23.17 -9.49 -11.73
N ASN A 774 23.58 -10.39 -12.61
CA ASN A 774 24.33 -11.57 -12.20
C ASN A 774 25.69 -11.23 -11.56
N ARG A 775 26.36 -10.21 -12.07
CA ARG A 775 27.61 -9.69 -11.51
C ARG A 775 27.41 -9.00 -10.16
N ARG A 776 26.35 -8.16 -10.02
CA ARG A 776 25.97 -7.49 -8.75
C ARG A 776 25.62 -8.51 -7.66
N GLY A 777 25.04 -9.63 -8.06
CA GLY A 777 24.54 -10.65 -7.14
C GLY A 777 23.17 -10.30 -6.54
N ASP A 778 22.68 -11.21 -5.72
CA ASP A 778 21.33 -11.14 -5.13
C ASP A 778 21.29 -10.38 -3.80
N GLU A 779 22.43 -10.26 -3.12
CA GLU A 779 22.55 -9.59 -1.82
C GLU A 779 22.28 -8.09 -1.94
N GLY A 780 21.93 -7.47 -0.82
CA GLY A 780 21.69 -6.05 -0.71
C GLY A 780 20.74 -5.69 0.43
N THR A 781 20.48 -4.42 0.58
CA THR A 781 19.52 -3.88 1.55
C THR A 781 18.07 -4.17 1.11
N GLY A 782 17.09 -3.89 1.97
CA GLY A 782 15.68 -4.17 1.68
C GLY A 782 15.22 -3.57 0.35
N TRP A 783 15.36 -2.25 0.15
CA TRP A 783 14.98 -1.60 -1.10
C TRP A 783 15.80 -2.07 -2.32
N SER A 784 17.08 -2.43 -2.11
CA SER A 784 17.92 -2.93 -3.19
C SER A 784 17.43 -4.28 -3.72
N ARG A 785 17.06 -5.20 -2.84
CA ARG A 785 16.42 -6.48 -3.21
C ARG A 785 15.09 -6.25 -3.90
N ALA A 786 14.27 -5.34 -3.37
CA ALA A 786 13.00 -4.98 -3.97
C ALA A 786 13.16 -4.42 -5.39
N TRP A 787 14.16 -3.59 -5.66
CA TRP A 787 14.47 -3.12 -7.01
C TRP A 787 14.88 -4.26 -7.94
N LYS A 788 15.74 -5.16 -7.45
CA LYS A 788 16.18 -6.34 -8.23
C LYS A 788 15.01 -7.27 -8.60
N ILE A 789 13.97 -7.40 -7.75
CA ILE A 789 12.75 -8.14 -8.10
C ILE A 789 12.10 -7.53 -9.35
N ASN A 790 11.94 -6.21 -9.39
CA ASN A 790 11.38 -5.48 -10.54
C ASN A 790 12.22 -5.68 -11.80
N PHE A 791 13.54 -5.63 -11.72
CA PHE A 791 14.42 -5.87 -12.87
C PHE A 791 14.24 -7.29 -13.44
N TRP A 792 14.23 -8.30 -12.59
CA TRP A 792 14.05 -9.69 -13.06
C TRP A 792 12.66 -9.92 -13.62
N ALA A 793 11.63 -9.27 -13.07
CA ALA A 793 10.29 -9.29 -13.65
C ALA A 793 10.28 -8.66 -15.06
N ARG A 794 10.97 -7.52 -15.27
CA ARG A 794 11.10 -6.87 -16.59
C ARG A 794 11.93 -7.70 -17.58
N LEU A 795 12.87 -8.51 -17.09
CA LEU A 795 13.63 -9.47 -17.90
C LEU A 795 12.88 -10.77 -18.17
N GLY A 796 11.64 -10.93 -17.64
CA GLY A 796 10.80 -12.12 -17.86
C GLY A 796 11.26 -13.36 -17.07
N ASP A 797 12.07 -13.20 -16.03
CA ASP A 797 12.55 -14.29 -15.19
C ASP A 797 11.82 -14.31 -13.83
N GLY A 798 10.63 -14.92 -13.84
CA GLY A 798 9.77 -15.01 -12.66
C GLY A 798 10.37 -15.84 -11.53
N ASN A 799 11.08 -16.90 -11.83
CA ASN A 799 11.71 -17.73 -10.80
C ASN A 799 12.83 -16.97 -10.07
N ARG A 800 13.61 -16.18 -10.81
CA ARG A 800 14.65 -15.33 -10.19
C ARG A 800 14.05 -14.18 -9.38
N ALA A 801 13.02 -13.54 -9.91
CA ALA A 801 12.27 -12.50 -9.18
C ALA A 801 11.68 -13.05 -7.88
N TYR A 802 11.07 -14.22 -7.92
CA TYR A 802 10.49 -14.86 -6.73
C TYR A 802 11.57 -15.31 -5.72
N LYS A 803 12.71 -15.81 -6.19
CA LYS A 803 13.86 -16.09 -5.31
C LYS A 803 14.29 -14.85 -4.52
N LEU A 804 14.36 -13.70 -5.18
CA LEU A 804 14.70 -12.42 -4.53
C LEU A 804 13.60 -11.95 -3.59
N PHE A 805 12.34 -12.14 -3.96
CA PHE A 805 11.21 -11.86 -3.08
C PHE A 805 11.29 -12.69 -1.80
N ARG A 806 11.60 -13.99 -1.90
CA ARG A 806 11.82 -14.83 -0.72
C ARG A 806 12.97 -14.30 0.12
N SER A 807 14.07 -13.84 -0.50
CA SER A 807 15.20 -13.25 0.25
C SER A 807 14.87 -11.89 0.87
N LEU A 808 13.94 -11.11 0.29
CA LEU A 808 13.41 -9.88 0.90
C LEU A 808 12.67 -10.19 2.22
N LEU A 809 12.04 -11.37 2.31
CA LEU A 809 11.34 -11.83 3.51
C LEU A 809 12.25 -12.66 4.46
N TYR A 810 13.58 -12.55 4.38
CA TYR A 810 14.43 -13.04 5.47
C TYR A 810 14.06 -12.32 6.78
N PRO A 811 13.97 -13.04 7.92
CA PRO A 811 13.78 -12.38 9.21
C PRO A 811 14.88 -11.35 9.46
N ALA A 812 14.48 -10.11 9.76
CA ALA A 812 15.41 -9.01 10.03
C ALA A 812 16.22 -9.23 11.34
N TYR A 813 15.63 -9.95 12.28
CA TYR A 813 16.26 -10.45 13.50
C TYR A 813 15.67 -11.80 13.90
N THR A 814 16.30 -12.48 14.81
CA THR A 814 15.84 -13.77 15.37
C THR A 814 15.67 -13.65 16.89
N ALA A 815 14.91 -14.55 17.48
CA ALA A 815 14.75 -14.63 18.95
C ALA A 815 16.09 -14.75 19.68
N GLN A 816 17.13 -15.33 19.07
CA GLN A 816 18.48 -15.42 19.65
C GLN A 816 19.26 -14.10 19.57
N ASN A 817 18.95 -13.24 18.56
CA ASN A 817 19.61 -11.95 18.33
C ASN A 817 18.60 -10.83 18.04
N PRO A 818 17.77 -10.46 19.04
CA PRO A 818 16.67 -9.52 18.80
C PRO A 818 17.12 -8.06 18.60
N THR A 819 18.36 -7.72 18.93
CA THR A 819 18.91 -6.36 18.82
C THR A 819 19.80 -6.16 17.59
N GLN A 820 20.17 -7.23 16.88
CA GLN A 820 21.01 -7.16 15.70
C GLN A 820 20.14 -7.30 14.45
N HIS A 821 19.77 -6.17 13.86
CA HIS A 821 18.93 -6.12 12.68
C HIS A 821 19.77 -6.36 11.42
N GLY A 822 19.36 -7.36 10.64
CA GLY A 822 19.84 -7.61 9.29
C GLY A 822 18.90 -7.02 8.23
N SER A 823 19.36 -7.03 6.99
CA SER A 823 18.52 -6.70 5.83
C SER A 823 17.48 -7.79 5.60
N GLY A 824 16.20 -7.43 5.51
CA GLY A 824 15.10 -8.38 5.35
C GLY A 824 13.74 -7.81 5.76
N THR A 825 13.00 -8.55 6.57
CA THR A 825 11.65 -8.19 6.99
C THR A 825 11.47 -8.40 8.49
N PHE A 826 10.87 -7.42 9.16
CA PHE A 826 10.49 -7.50 10.57
C PHE A 826 9.23 -8.37 10.75
N PRO A 827 8.92 -8.82 11.99
CA PRO A 827 7.75 -9.67 12.23
C PRO A 827 6.41 -9.08 11.78
N ASN A 828 6.26 -7.75 11.81
CA ASN A 828 5.06 -7.05 11.30
C ASN A 828 5.09 -6.79 9.78
N LEU A 829 5.95 -7.46 9.04
CA LEU A 829 6.20 -7.29 7.61
C LEU A 829 6.80 -5.93 7.20
N PHE A 830 7.23 -5.08 8.11
CA PHE A 830 8.01 -3.90 7.76
C PHE A 830 9.37 -4.31 7.16
N CYS A 831 9.80 -3.57 6.16
CA CYS A 831 11.08 -3.82 5.51
C CYS A 831 12.25 -3.29 6.34
N SER A 832 13.33 -4.07 6.43
CA SER A 832 14.60 -3.65 7.04
C SER A 832 15.66 -3.35 5.98
N HIS A 833 16.14 -2.13 6.03
CA HIS A 833 17.33 -1.74 5.23
C HIS A 833 18.61 -2.48 5.71
N PRO A 834 19.13 -2.51 6.99
CA PRO A 834 18.72 -2.04 8.31
C PRO A 834 19.07 -0.56 8.59
N PRO A 835 18.39 0.17 9.50
CA PRO A 835 17.18 -0.22 10.20
C PRO A 835 15.93 -0.17 9.31
N PHE A 836 14.73 -0.02 9.91
CA PHE A 836 13.46 0.10 9.19
C PHE A 836 13.48 1.20 8.14
N GLN A 837 13.04 0.87 6.93
CA GLN A 837 12.69 1.77 5.84
C GLN A 837 11.50 1.20 5.07
N MET A 838 10.51 2.04 4.78
CA MET A 838 9.25 1.63 4.15
C MET A 838 9.36 1.34 2.64
N ASP A 839 10.34 1.91 1.98
CA ASP A 839 10.53 1.83 0.52
C ASP A 839 10.60 0.39 -0.01
N GLY A 840 11.30 -0.51 0.69
CA GLY A 840 11.38 -1.93 0.30
C GLY A 840 10.03 -2.64 0.32
N ASN A 841 9.07 -2.23 1.18
CA ASN A 841 7.72 -2.75 1.17
C ASN A 841 7.02 -2.44 -0.15
N TRP A 842 7.06 -1.18 -0.59
CA TRP A 842 6.39 -0.76 -1.82
C TRP A 842 7.15 -1.20 -3.08
N GLY A 843 8.48 -1.24 -3.02
CA GLY A 843 9.28 -1.83 -4.09
C GLY A 843 9.00 -3.32 -4.31
N GLY A 844 8.81 -4.09 -3.24
CA GLY A 844 8.40 -5.49 -3.31
C GLY A 844 6.97 -5.67 -3.84
N THR A 845 6.05 -4.80 -3.43
CA THR A 845 4.66 -4.75 -3.94
C THR A 845 4.64 -4.47 -5.45
N SER A 846 5.41 -3.48 -5.91
CA SER A 846 5.60 -3.19 -7.34
C SER A 846 6.19 -4.40 -8.08
N GLY A 847 7.18 -5.07 -7.50
CA GLY A 847 7.80 -6.25 -8.08
C GLY A 847 6.81 -7.39 -8.32
N ILE A 848 5.89 -7.65 -7.38
CA ILE A 848 4.81 -8.63 -7.56
C ILE A 848 3.88 -8.20 -8.70
N SER A 849 3.51 -6.92 -8.77
CA SER A 849 2.72 -6.39 -9.88
C SER A 849 3.41 -6.62 -11.24
N GLU A 850 4.69 -6.30 -11.33
CA GLU A 850 5.49 -6.46 -12.56
C GLU A 850 5.65 -7.94 -12.97
N MET A 851 5.62 -8.87 -12.02
CA MET A 851 5.62 -10.30 -12.34
C MET A 851 4.31 -10.76 -12.98
N LEU A 852 3.17 -10.13 -12.64
CA LEU A 852 1.83 -10.55 -13.04
C LEU A 852 1.26 -9.76 -14.22
N LEU A 853 1.56 -8.46 -14.33
CA LEU A 853 0.98 -7.58 -15.33
C LEU A 853 1.95 -6.46 -15.71
N GLN A 854 2.21 -6.26 -17.00
CA GLN A 854 3.04 -5.17 -17.51
C GLN A 854 2.34 -4.42 -18.63
N SER A 855 2.63 -3.12 -18.79
CA SER A 855 2.06 -2.29 -19.86
C SER A 855 3.00 -1.21 -20.42
N GLN A 856 4.25 -1.12 -19.93
CA GLN A 856 5.22 -0.08 -20.31
C GLN A 856 5.67 -0.14 -21.78
N ASP A 857 5.58 -1.29 -22.41
CA ASP A 857 5.97 -1.46 -23.83
C ASP A 857 4.89 -1.03 -24.83
N GLY A 858 3.76 -0.47 -24.32
CA GLY A 858 2.64 -0.01 -25.13
C GLY A 858 1.65 -1.12 -25.48
N PHE A 859 1.63 -2.20 -24.75
CA PHE A 859 0.64 -3.28 -24.82
C PHE A 859 0.48 -3.95 -23.44
N ILE A 860 -0.66 -4.57 -23.22
CA ILE A 860 -0.94 -5.37 -22.01
C ILE A 860 -0.22 -6.71 -22.13
N HIS A 861 0.62 -7.03 -21.16
CA HIS A 861 1.35 -8.29 -21.09
C HIS A 861 0.93 -9.04 -19.82
N LEU A 862 0.14 -10.09 -20.00
CA LEU A 862 -0.34 -10.95 -18.92
C LEU A 862 0.73 -11.97 -18.54
N LEU A 863 0.97 -12.13 -17.22
CA LEU A 863 1.89 -13.09 -16.61
C LEU A 863 3.31 -13.08 -17.23
N PRO A 864 3.93 -11.91 -17.42
CA PRO A 864 5.22 -11.80 -18.12
C PRO A 864 6.35 -12.52 -17.41
N ALA A 865 6.28 -12.64 -16.06
CA ALA A 865 7.30 -13.23 -15.21
C ALA A 865 6.69 -14.08 -14.07
N LEU A 866 5.71 -14.93 -14.41
CA LEU A 866 5.08 -15.82 -13.44
C LEU A 866 6.09 -16.88 -12.95
N PRO A 867 6.32 -17.02 -11.61
CA PRO A 867 7.16 -18.08 -11.09
C PRO A 867 6.45 -19.44 -11.14
N GLU A 868 7.21 -20.51 -11.22
CA GLU A 868 6.65 -21.87 -11.24
C GLU A 868 5.85 -22.23 -9.99
N SER A 869 6.11 -21.58 -8.86
CA SER A 869 5.36 -21.77 -7.61
C SER A 869 3.93 -21.23 -7.68
N TRP A 870 3.63 -20.25 -8.55
CA TRP A 870 2.31 -19.63 -8.65
C TRP A 870 1.54 -20.20 -9.84
N LYS A 871 1.35 -21.52 -9.86
CA LYS A 871 0.67 -22.20 -10.97
C LYS A 871 -0.76 -21.73 -11.17
N ASP A 872 -1.46 -21.49 -10.07
CA ASP A 872 -2.84 -21.05 -10.03
C ASP A 872 -2.93 -19.73 -9.28
N GLY A 873 -3.92 -18.91 -9.61
CA GLY A 873 -4.15 -17.67 -8.90
C GLY A 873 -5.09 -16.74 -9.65
N SER A 874 -5.31 -15.59 -9.05
CA SER A 874 -6.07 -14.50 -9.65
C SER A 874 -5.62 -13.15 -9.14
N PHE A 875 -5.84 -12.13 -9.94
CA PHE A 875 -5.87 -10.74 -9.46
C PHE A 875 -7.08 -10.04 -10.06
N TYR A 876 -7.50 -8.97 -9.39
CA TYR A 876 -8.58 -8.11 -9.87
C TYR A 876 -8.19 -6.65 -9.72
N GLY A 877 -8.75 -5.81 -10.59
CA GLY A 877 -8.68 -4.35 -10.53
C GLY A 877 -7.28 -3.75 -10.71
N LEU A 878 -6.28 -4.50 -11.19
CA LEU A 878 -4.97 -3.92 -11.51
C LEU A 878 -5.08 -2.99 -12.73
N LYS A 879 -4.49 -1.81 -12.63
CA LYS A 879 -4.50 -0.84 -13.73
C LYS A 879 -3.33 -1.02 -14.70
N VAL A 880 -3.56 -0.57 -15.92
CA VAL A 880 -2.55 -0.50 -16.99
C VAL A 880 -2.50 0.91 -17.57
N ARG A 881 -1.38 1.29 -18.15
CA ARG A 881 -1.25 2.52 -18.93
C ARG A 881 -2.29 2.49 -20.04
N GLY A 882 -2.95 3.64 -20.29
CA GLY A 882 -4.14 3.70 -21.11
C GLY A 882 -5.45 3.57 -20.30
N GLY A 883 -5.39 3.53 -18.97
CA GLY A 883 -6.47 3.72 -17.99
C GLY A 883 -7.44 2.57 -17.80
N ALA A 884 -7.18 1.41 -18.40
CA ALA A 884 -8.03 0.25 -18.17
C ALA A 884 -7.64 -0.48 -16.89
N THR A 885 -8.62 -1.16 -16.27
CA THR A 885 -8.39 -2.15 -15.22
C THR A 885 -8.45 -3.56 -15.80
N VAL A 886 -7.69 -4.46 -15.24
CA VAL A 886 -7.57 -5.86 -15.67
C VAL A 886 -7.84 -6.77 -14.48
N ASP A 887 -8.77 -7.70 -14.67
CA ASP A 887 -8.98 -8.87 -13.82
C ASP A 887 -8.45 -10.09 -14.57
N LEU A 888 -7.79 -11.00 -13.87
CA LEU A 888 -7.22 -12.20 -14.47
C LEU A 888 -7.37 -13.41 -13.54
N VAL A 889 -7.78 -14.52 -14.14
CA VAL A 889 -7.68 -15.86 -13.52
C VAL A 889 -6.73 -16.69 -14.38
N TRP A 890 -5.78 -17.36 -13.72
CA TRP A 890 -4.88 -18.31 -14.39
C TRP A 890 -4.86 -19.67 -13.68
N LYS A 891 -4.56 -20.69 -14.44
CA LYS A 891 -4.45 -22.07 -13.97
C LYS A 891 -3.33 -22.78 -14.71
N ASP A 892 -2.59 -23.63 -14.01
CA ASP A 892 -1.44 -24.36 -14.56
C ASP A 892 -0.43 -23.43 -15.28
N GLY A 893 -0.23 -22.23 -14.75
CA GLY A 893 0.69 -21.22 -15.28
C GLY A 893 0.20 -20.50 -16.55
N LYS A 894 -1.08 -20.63 -16.91
CA LYS A 894 -1.66 -20.03 -18.11
C LYS A 894 -2.91 -19.21 -17.77
N PRO A 895 -3.11 -18.07 -18.41
CA PRO A 895 -4.37 -17.36 -18.29
C PRO A 895 -5.54 -18.23 -18.76
N VAL A 896 -6.64 -18.15 -18.04
CA VAL A 896 -7.91 -18.81 -18.35
C VAL A 896 -8.94 -17.79 -18.81
N GLN A 897 -9.08 -16.71 -18.04
CA GLN A 897 -10.00 -15.63 -18.34
C GLN A 897 -9.40 -14.29 -17.91
N ALA A 898 -9.52 -13.29 -18.75
CA ALA A 898 -9.27 -11.90 -18.38
C ALA A 898 -10.49 -11.03 -18.68
N THR A 899 -10.80 -10.10 -17.77
CA THR A 899 -11.79 -9.04 -18.00
C THR A 899 -11.06 -7.70 -17.97
N ILE A 900 -11.25 -6.90 -19.04
CA ILE A 900 -10.67 -5.57 -19.15
C ILE A 900 -11.79 -4.54 -19.11
N THR A 901 -11.74 -3.63 -18.13
CA THR A 901 -12.72 -2.54 -17.98
C THR A 901 -12.08 -1.22 -18.37
N GLY A 902 -12.66 -0.48 -19.28
CA GLY A 902 -12.13 0.80 -19.76
C GLY A 902 -12.33 1.93 -18.76
N GLY A 903 -11.27 2.68 -18.43
CA GLY A 903 -11.35 3.94 -17.69
C GLY A 903 -11.82 5.10 -18.58
N TRP A 904 -11.44 5.08 -19.86
CA TRP A 904 -11.93 5.98 -20.93
C TRP A 904 -11.90 5.25 -22.26
N GLN A 905 -12.41 5.89 -23.33
CA GLN A 905 -12.33 5.28 -24.66
C GLN A 905 -10.88 5.26 -25.15
N ASN A 906 -10.36 4.06 -25.38
CA ASN A 906 -8.99 3.87 -25.84
C ASN A 906 -8.86 2.66 -26.79
N ASN A 907 -7.86 2.72 -27.67
CA ASN A 907 -7.41 1.62 -28.50
C ASN A 907 -6.22 0.96 -27.82
N LEU A 908 -6.42 -0.24 -27.33
CA LEU A 908 -5.42 -1.02 -26.61
C LEU A 908 -5.00 -2.24 -27.44
N LYS A 909 -3.91 -2.84 -27.06
CA LYS A 909 -3.49 -4.14 -27.59
C LYS A 909 -2.96 -5.01 -26.47
N MET A 910 -3.24 -6.29 -26.54
CA MET A 910 -2.73 -7.31 -25.62
C MET A 910 -1.74 -8.19 -26.36
N LYS A 911 -0.62 -8.49 -25.75
CA LYS A 911 0.32 -9.49 -26.27
C LYS A 911 -0.31 -10.87 -26.20
N TRP A 912 -0.14 -11.68 -27.25
CA TRP A 912 -0.64 -13.07 -27.25
C TRP A 912 0.02 -13.83 -26.08
N PRO A 913 -0.78 -14.44 -25.16
CA PRO A 913 -0.20 -15.08 -23.98
C PRO A 913 0.56 -16.37 -24.34
N LYS A 914 1.66 -16.60 -23.65
CA LYS A 914 2.51 -17.76 -23.87
C LYS A 914 1.76 -19.08 -23.58
N GLY A 915 1.84 -20.03 -24.51
CA GLY A 915 1.25 -21.36 -24.34
C GLY A 915 -0.27 -21.44 -24.57
N VAL A 916 -0.91 -20.33 -24.96
CA VAL A 916 -2.32 -20.27 -25.34
C VAL A 916 -2.44 -20.54 -26.84
N LYS A 917 -3.36 -21.44 -27.22
CA LYS A 917 -3.58 -21.84 -28.62
C LYS A 917 -4.68 -21.03 -29.31
N LYS A 918 -5.67 -20.58 -28.54
CA LYS A 918 -6.83 -19.86 -29.05
C LYS A 918 -7.26 -18.81 -28.03
N VAL A 919 -7.66 -17.65 -28.52
CA VAL A 919 -8.22 -16.57 -27.71
C VAL A 919 -9.58 -16.20 -28.27
N LEU A 920 -10.58 -16.13 -27.40
CA LEU A 920 -11.91 -15.61 -27.70
C LEU A 920 -12.04 -14.22 -27.09
N LEU A 921 -12.51 -13.26 -27.86
CA LEU A 921 -12.88 -11.93 -27.43
C LEU A 921 -14.41 -11.82 -27.49
N ASN A 922 -15.07 -11.73 -26.35
CA ASN A 922 -16.54 -11.76 -26.25
C ASN A 922 -17.14 -12.88 -27.11
N ASP A 923 -16.67 -14.11 -26.91
CA ASP A 923 -17.04 -15.33 -27.61
C ASP A 923 -16.65 -15.40 -29.13
N THR A 924 -15.93 -14.40 -29.64
CA THR A 924 -15.45 -14.40 -31.02
C THR A 924 -13.96 -14.75 -31.09
N ALA A 925 -13.58 -15.71 -31.92
CA ALA A 925 -12.19 -16.13 -32.05
C ALA A 925 -11.32 -15.01 -32.66
N CYS A 926 -10.24 -14.70 -31.96
CA CYS A 926 -9.22 -13.78 -32.45
C CYS A 926 -8.31 -14.45 -33.47
N ARG A 927 -7.78 -13.68 -34.42
CA ARG A 927 -6.71 -14.14 -35.30
C ARG A 927 -5.46 -14.39 -34.49
N THR A 928 -4.77 -15.49 -34.76
CA THR A 928 -3.48 -15.79 -34.14
C THR A 928 -2.41 -14.84 -34.69
N ASP A 929 -2.05 -13.85 -33.91
CA ASP A 929 -0.99 -12.86 -34.18
C ASP A 929 -0.21 -12.59 -32.90
N SER A 930 0.90 -11.87 -32.99
CA SER A 930 1.71 -11.49 -31.82
C SER A 930 0.94 -10.59 -30.83
N PHE A 931 -0.03 -9.82 -31.33
CA PHE A 931 -0.84 -8.89 -30.56
C PHE A 931 -2.32 -8.96 -30.96
N ILE A 932 -3.19 -8.78 -29.97
CA ILE A 932 -4.64 -8.70 -30.13
C ILE A 932 -5.04 -7.23 -29.93
N PRO A 933 -5.35 -6.47 -31.00
CA PRO A 933 -5.87 -5.12 -30.90
C PRO A 933 -7.34 -5.13 -30.48
N PHE A 934 -7.77 -4.20 -29.65
CA PHE A 934 -9.16 -4.01 -29.28
C PHE A 934 -9.42 -2.56 -28.85
N THR A 935 -10.68 -2.15 -28.92
CA THR A 935 -11.14 -0.84 -28.43
C THR A 935 -12.02 -1.07 -27.22
N VAL A 936 -11.84 -0.28 -26.19
CA VAL A 936 -12.67 -0.29 -24.99
C VAL A 936 -13.21 1.11 -24.72
N LYS A 937 -14.49 1.22 -24.33
CA LYS A 937 -15.12 2.49 -23.93
C LYS A 937 -15.10 2.63 -22.41
N GLN A 938 -15.35 3.83 -21.92
CA GLN A 938 -15.46 4.05 -20.48
C GLN A 938 -16.55 3.19 -19.87
N GLY A 939 -16.21 2.44 -18.81
CA GLY A 939 -17.09 1.51 -18.10
C GLY A 939 -17.44 0.23 -18.87
N GLU A 940 -16.99 0.08 -20.13
CA GLU A 940 -17.19 -1.16 -20.89
C GLU A 940 -16.29 -2.27 -20.36
N CYS A 941 -16.87 -3.46 -20.19
CA CYS A 941 -16.15 -4.67 -19.81
C CYS A 941 -15.99 -5.58 -21.04
N ILE A 942 -14.76 -5.94 -21.35
CA ILE A 942 -14.42 -6.86 -22.44
C ILE A 942 -13.82 -8.12 -21.82
N THR A 943 -14.34 -9.29 -22.22
CA THR A 943 -13.88 -10.57 -21.68
C THR A 943 -13.06 -11.34 -22.74
N PHE A 944 -11.90 -11.80 -22.31
CA PHE A 944 -11.02 -12.70 -23.06
C PHE A 944 -11.06 -14.09 -22.39
N ILE A 945 -11.31 -15.12 -23.19
CA ILE A 945 -11.21 -16.53 -22.80
C ILE A 945 -10.01 -17.14 -23.51
N PHE A 946 -9.18 -17.85 -22.79
CA PHE A 946 -7.93 -18.43 -23.27
C PHE A 946 -8.03 -19.97 -23.27
N GLU A 947 -7.80 -20.60 -24.46
CA GLU A 947 -7.88 -22.06 -24.67
C GLU A 947 -6.54 -22.67 -25.15
#